data_19f23834f5e2cd0d7ef3c335aa34ebc1
#
_entry.id   19f23834f5e2cd0d7ef3c335aa34ebc1
#
_cell.length_a   1.000
_cell.length_b   1.000
_cell.length_c   1.000
_cell.angle_alpha   90.00
_cell.angle_beta   90.00
_cell.angle_gamma   90.00
#
_symmetry.space_group_name_H-M   'P 1'
#
loop_
_entity.id
_entity.type
_entity.pdbx_description
1 polymer ?
#
loop_
_entity_poly.entity_id
_entity_poly.type
_entity_poly.pdbx_seq_one_letter_code
_entity_poly.pdbx_strand_id
1 'polypeptide(L)'
;GRIADIAIDPKNENVWYVAVGSGGVWKTENSGTTWTPLADKMPFYSTGCITIDPHNNASIWLGTGENVGGRHVGIGHGVYHSKDGGKSWKDMGLKKSEHISKIIVHPEDPNTVWVASQGPLWSPGGERGLFKTTDGGKTWKNKLDINEWTGVTDLVIDPTNPNVLYAASWQKHRNVAALIGGGPGTSLYKSVDGGDNWSKIDKGLPRSNKGKIGLAISPMQPNVLYAAVELDKRAGAVYRSNNSGGSWKKMSDTVSGGTGPHYYQELVASPHVFDKIYLMNVRVLVSDDGGKNFYTMSERQKHSDNHSLTFKANDPNYMLIGTDGGIYESFDDSASWKFVGNLPLTQFYKLAVDDAEPFYNIYGGTQDNNTQGGPSRTFEYSGISNSHWFVVLGGDGHQPATEPGNPDIIYAQSQQGYINRIDMTNGEAVSVRPQEGIDEPYERFNWDSPILVSYHDPKRLYFGTQRVWRSENRGDSWTAVSGDLTKDEERLSLPIMGRVQSFDNAWDVYAMSTYNTVTSLSESRIDENILYAGTDDGIIQYTRDGGENWTKMTVDNLPGTPSSAFVNDIKADLHDTETAYVLLDNHKFGDYKPYMFKTTNGGKKWVSITKGIPDGTLLWRIVQDHVNPNLLFLGTEYGVYISLDQGDNWHKFSNGLPTIPVRDLAIQKRENDLVLATFGRSFYVLDDYSPLRDMTQENLTNDGVIFEPRKALQFNQIYGGTSSDGGQTYYADNPRYG
;
A
#
# COMPACT_ATOMS: atom_id res chain seq x y z
N GLY A 1 4.56 5.88 -6.31
CA GLY A 1 4.59 5.05 -5.09
C GLY A 1 5.18 5.81 -3.91
N ARG A 2 4.72 5.48 -2.72
CA ARG A 2 5.06 6.18 -1.47
C ARG A 2 6.52 6.01 -1.10
N ILE A 3 7.22 7.13 -0.91
CA ILE A 3 8.60 7.19 -0.42
C ILE A 3 8.55 7.44 1.09
N ALA A 4 8.88 6.41 1.86
CA ALA A 4 8.82 6.47 3.33
C ALA A 4 10.00 7.26 3.93
N ASP A 5 11.23 7.08 3.39
CA ASP A 5 12.42 7.76 3.90
C ASP A 5 13.53 7.84 2.84
N ILE A 6 14.39 8.85 2.95
CA ILE A 6 15.53 9.07 2.05
C ILE A 6 16.77 9.43 2.87
N ALA A 7 17.87 8.72 2.64
CA ALA A 7 19.16 9.04 3.22
C ALA A 7 20.17 9.43 2.13
N ILE A 8 20.73 10.62 2.23
CA ILE A 8 21.84 11.11 1.38
C ILE A 8 23.17 10.76 2.06
N ASP A 9 24.11 10.17 1.33
CA ASP A 9 25.44 9.87 1.86
C ASP A 9 26.20 11.19 2.16
N PRO A 10 26.56 11.46 3.42
CA PRO A 10 27.21 12.72 3.79
C PRO A 10 28.63 12.89 3.21
N LYS A 11 29.26 11.82 2.73
CA LYS A 11 30.58 11.84 2.08
C LYS A 11 30.49 11.94 0.56
N ASN A 12 29.35 11.56 -0.03
CA ASN A 12 29.09 11.67 -1.47
C ASN A 12 27.61 11.96 -1.72
N GLU A 13 27.26 13.23 -1.76
CA GLU A 13 25.88 13.71 -1.89
C GLU A 13 25.16 13.26 -3.20
N ASN A 14 25.86 12.58 -4.13
CA ASN A 14 25.25 11.96 -5.30
C ASN A 14 24.69 10.56 -4.99
N VAL A 15 25.04 9.98 -3.85
CA VAL A 15 24.57 8.66 -3.42
C VAL A 15 23.37 8.81 -2.48
N TRP A 16 22.24 8.26 -2.90
CA TRP A 16 21.01 8.25 -2.10
C TRP A 16 20.55 6.82 -1.89
N TYR A 17 20.03 6.55 -0.70
CA TYR A 17 19.29 5.34 -0.38
C TYR A 17 17.84 5.72 -0.12
N VAL A 18 16.91 5.00 -0.72
CA VAL A 18 15.48 5.28 -0.68
C VAL A 18 14.73 4.08 -0.11
N ALA A 19 14.03 4.30 0.99
CA ALA A 19 13.10 3.36 1.59
C ALA A 19 11.70 3.62 1.03
N VAL A 20 11.11 2.62 0.37
CA VAL A 20 9.80 2.73 -0.27
C VAL A 20 8.77 2.01 0.59
N GLY A 21 7.67 2.65 0.89
CA GLY A 21 6.59 2.09 1.72
C GLY A 21 6.12 0.72 1.22
N SER A 22 5.97 0.59 -0.11
CA SER A 22 5.84 -0.70 -0.78
C SER A 22 6.64 -0.65 -2.09
N GLY A 23 7.69 -1.47 -2.21
CA GLY A 23 8.59 -1.44 -3.39
C GLY A 23 10.07 -1.68 -3.05
N GLY A 24 10.39 -1.95 -1.77
CA GLY A 24 11.71 -2.31 -1.29
C GLY A 24 12.65 -1.12 -1.09
N VAL A 25 13.94 -1.35 -1.29
CA VAL A 25 15.01 -0.35 -1.11
C VAL A 25 15.71 -0.10 -2.43
N TRP A 26 15.96 1.17 -2.73
CA TRP A 26 16.63 1.60 -3.95
C TRP A 26 17.86 2.44 -3.65
N LYS A 27 18.86 2.34 -4.50
CA LYS A 27 20.08 3.14 -4.45
C LYS A 27 20.33 3.83 -5.77
N THR A 28 20.73 5.10 -5.72
CA THR A 28 21.38 5.81 -6.82
C THR A 28 22.81 6.19 -6.43
N GLU A 29 23.70 6.26 -7.39
CA GLU A 29 25.09 6.75 -7.21
C GLU A 29 25.37 8.01 -8.04
N ASN A 30 24.32 8.56 -8.67
CA ASN A 30 24.41 9.68 -9.61
C ASN A 30 23.17 10.59 -9.53
N SER A 31 22.72 10.90 -8.30
CA SER A 31 21.63 11.84 -8.03
C SER A 31 20.34 11.51 -8.79
N GLY A 32 19.93 10.23 -8.77
CA GLY A 32 18.68 9.78 -9.37
C GLY A 32 18.70 9.56 -10.88
N THR A 33 19.87 9.65 -11.55
CA THR A 33 19.95 9.37 -12.98
C THR A 33 19.79 7.89 -13.29
N THR A 34 20.33 7.00 -12.46
CA THR A 34 20.12 5.56 -12.52
C THR A 34 19.86 4.98 -11.13
N TRP A 35 19.14 3.87 -11.09
CA TRP A 35 18.72 3.23 -9.86
C TRP A 35 19.02 1.74 -9.83
N THR A 36 19.40 1.24 -8.66
CA THR A 36 19.63 -0.18 -8.40
C THR A 36 18.69 -0.63 -7.27
N PRO A 37 17.85 -1.64 -7.50
CA PRO A 37 17.05 -2.24 -6.42
C PRO A 37 17.97 -3.08 -5.52
N LEU A 38 17.81 -2.95 -4.20
CA LEU A 38 18.67 -3.60 -3.21
C LEU A 38 17.98 -4.70 -2.41
N ALA A 39 16.66 -4.87 -2.57
CA ALA A 39 15.87 -5.74 -1.71
C ALA A 39 14.98 -6.75 -2.46
N ASP A 40 15.15 -6.93 -3.77
CA ASP A 40 14.25 -7.75 -4.61
C ASP A 40 14.11 -9.21 -4.15
N LYS A 41 15.17 -9.77 -3.59
CA LYS A 41 15.22 -11.16 -3.10
C LYS A 41 15.07 -11.30 -1.58
N MET A 42 14.82 -10.19 -0.89
CA MET A 42 14.60 -10.20 0.55
C MET A 42 13.19 -10.67 0.90
N PRO A 43 12.94 -11.17 2.12
CA PRO A 43 11.61 -11.64 2.52
C PRO A 43 10.61 -10.50 2.82
N PHE A 44 10.98 -9.26 2.60
CA PHE A 44 10.16 -8.07 2.80
C PHE A 44 10.10 -7.22 1.53
N TYR A 45 9.06 -6.43 1.39
CA TYR A 45 8.87 -5.45 0.33
C TYR A 45 8.59 -4.04 0.90
N SER A 46 8.15 -3.99 2.16
CA SER A 46 7.74 -2.75 2.84
C SER A 46 8.83 -2.23 3.75
N THR A 47 9.09 -0.92 3.70
CA THR A 47 10.14 -0.25 4.48
C THR A 47 9.61 1.03 5.12
N GLY A 48 10.10 1.36 6.32
CA GLY A 48 9.67 2.51 7.11
C GLY A 48 10.74 3.59 7.27
N CYS A 49 12.01 3.20 7.43
CA CYS A 49 13.12 4.14 7.57
C CYS A 49 14.45 3.54 7.13
N ILE A 50 15.39 4.40 6.74
CA ILE A 50 16.74 4.01 6.34
C ILE A 50 17.78 4.96 6.92
N THR A 51 18.88 4.42 7.48
CA THR A 51 19.90 5.20 8.16
C THR A 51 21.29 4.76 7.72
N ILE A 52 22.09 5.73 7.26
CA ILE A 52 23.52 5.53 6.98
C ILE A 52 24.28 5.65 8.32
N ASP A 53 25.14 4.70 8.61
CA ASP A 53 26.00 4.71 9.78
C ASP A 53 27.02 5.86 9.66
N PRO A 54 27.10 6.79 10.62
CA PRO A 54 28.01 7.93 10.54
C PRO A 54 29.50 7.54 10.53
N HIS A 55 29.85 6.34 10.98
CA HIS A 55 31.22 5.85 10.99
C HIS A 55 31.65 5.26 9.65
N ASN A 56 30.71 4.64 8.93
CA ASN A 56 30.95 3.94 7.68
C ASN A 56 29.75 4.05 6.73
N ASN A 57 29.89 4.83 5.67
CA ASN A 57 28.83 5.04 4.70
C ASN A 57 28.43 3.80 3.86
N ALA A 58 29.18 2.71 3.94
CA ALA A 58 28.75 1.40 3.43
C ALA A 58 27.90 0.61 4.42
N SER A 59 27.81 1.04 5.66
CA SER A 59 27.00 0.43 6.73
C SER A 59 25.62 1.10 6.76
N ILE A 60 24.59 0.34 6.40
CA ILE A 60 23.21 0.84 6.23
C ILE A 60 22.29 0.05 7.15
N TRP A 61 21.50 0.75 7.95
CA TRP A 61 20.44 0.18 8.77
C TRP A 61 19.09 0.45 8.15
N LEU A 62 18.23 -0.57 8.12
CA LEU A 62 16.91 -0.53 7.53
C LEU A 62 15.86 -0.99 8.54
N GLY A 63 14.85 -0.15 8.76
CA GLY A 63 13.62 -0.52 9.46
C GLY A 63 12.53 -0.88 8.44
N THR A 64 11.93 -2.07 8.58
CA THR A 64 10.89 -2.53 7.66
C THR A 64 9.49 -2.20 8.18
N GLY A 65 8.50 -2.20 7.26
CA GLY A 65 7.11 -1.82 7.52
C GLY A 65 6.89 -0.31 7.52
N GLU A 66 5.88 0.14 6.80
CA GLU A 66 5.56 1.57 6.69
C GLU A 66 5.29 2.21 8.06
N ASN A 67 5.72 3.45 8.24
CA ASN A 67 5.59 4.20 9.48
C ASN A 67 4.27 5.01 9.59
N VAL A 68 3.25 4.61 8.87
CA VAL A 68 1.91 5.24 8.86
C VAL A 68 0.83 4.31 9.41
N GLY A 69 -0.36 4.83 9.71
CA GLY A 69 -1.53 4.07 10.16
C GLY A 69 -2.59 3.86 9.08
N GLY A 70 -2.18 3.71 7.81
CA GLY A 70 -3.06 3.64 6.64
C GLY A 70 -3.92 2.37 6.54
N ARG A 71 -4.84 2.34 5.54
CA ARG A 71 -5.72 1.18 5.25
C ARG A 71 -4.96 0.02 4.62
N HIS A 72 -3.97 0.32 3.80
CA HIS A 72 -3.19 -0.61 2.99
C HIS A 72 -1.70 -0.53 3.33
N VAL A 73 -1.41 -0.37 4.62
CA VAL A 73 -0.05 -0.27 5.11
C VAL A 73 0.70 -1.58 4.95
N GLY A 74 1.90 -1.51 4.39
CA GLY A 74 2.77 -2.67 4.22
C GLY A 74 3.39 -3.13 5.54
N ILE A 75 3.46 -4.44 5.72
CA ILE A 75 3.92 -5.08 6.95
C ILE A 75 5.42 -5.35 6.84
N GLY A 76 6.16 -5.04 7.91
CA GLY A 76 7.58 -5.26 8.02
C GLY A 76 7.96 -6.56 8.71
N HIS A 77 9.24 -6.89 8.59
CA HIS A 77 9.87 -8.11 9.11
C HIS A 77 11.06 -7.78 10.04
N GLY A 78 11.02 -6.66 10.77
CA GLY A 78 12.05 -6.25 11.71
C GLY A 78 13.13 -5.36 11.10
N VAL A 79 14.33 -5.46 11.66
CA VAL A 79 15.49 -4.63 11.32
C VAL A 79 16.48 -5.42 10.47
N TYR A 80 17.02 -4.77 9.46
CA TYR A 80 18.08 -5.31 8.60
C TYR A 80 19.30 -4.40 8.61
N HIS A 81 20.49 -4.98 8.45
CA HIS A 81 21.75 -4.27 8.38
C HIS A 81 22.59 -4.75 7.21
N SER A 82 23.06 -3.81 6.39
CA SER A 82 24.04 -4.04 5.33
C SER A 82 25.38 -3.44 5.74
N LYS A 83 26.47 -4.11 5.39
CA LYS A 83 27.85 -3.61 5.58
C LYS A 83 28.59 -3.32 4.27
N ASP A 84 27.90 -3.47 3.15
CA ASP A 84 28.46 -3.40 1.80
C ASP A 84 27.67 -2.47 0.86
N GLY A 85 27.03 -1.46 1.44
CA GLY A 85 26.27 -0.45 0.70
C GLY A 85 24.96 -0.98 0.13
N GLY A 86 24.33 -1.94 0.79
CA GLY A 86 23.04 -2.51 0.41
C GLY A 86 23.11 -3.71 -0.52
N LYS A 87 24.31 -4.21 -0.89
CA LYS A 87 24.45 -5.38 -1.76
C LYS A 87 24.01 -6.67 -1.08
N SER A 88 24.19 -6.77 0.24
CA SER A 88 23.68 -7.85 1.07
C SER A 88 23.08 -7.32 2.36
N TRP A 89 22.08 -8.04 2.89
CA TRP A 89 21.36 -7.65 4.10
C TRP A 89 21.35 -8.78 5.10
N LYS A 90 21.65 -8.45 6.36
CA LYS A 90 21.58 -9.36 7.50
C LYS A 90 20.35 -9.02 8.33
N ASP A 91 19.54 -10.03 8.65
CA ASP A 91 18.46 -9.96 9.62
C ASP A 91 19.03 -9.69 11.03
N MET A 92 18.58 -8.62 11.66
CA MET A 92 19.01 -8.17 12.99
C MET A 92 17.93 -8.38 14.06
N GLY A 93 16.81 -9.04 13.72
CA GLY A 93 15.73 -9.34 14.67
C GLY A 93 14.63 -8.29 14.70
N LEU A 94 13.89 -8.23 15.79
CA LEU A 94 12.68 -7.41 15.99
C LEU A 94 11.58 -7.72 14.94
N LYS A 95 11.39 -9.01 14.62
CA LYS A 95 10.48 -9.46 13.55
C LYS A 95 9.01 -9.19 13.83
N LYS A 96 8.64 -9.04 15.10
CA LYS A 96 7.27 -8.74 15.54
C LYS A 96 7.00 -7.25 15.70
N SER A 97 7.92 -6.39 15.24
CA SER A 97 7.72 -4.93 15.25
C SER A 97 6.69 -4.47 14.25
N GLU A 98 6.57 -5.13 13.10
CA GLU A 98 5.75 -4.83 11.93
C GLU A 98 5.95 -3.43 11.32
N HIS A 99 6.22 -2.41 12.16
CA HIS A 99 6.39 -1.03 11.70
C HIS A 99 7.50 -0.33 12.49
N ILE A 100 8.63 -0.05 11.81
CA ILE A 100 9.77 0.66 12.40
C ILE A 100 9.83 2.06 11.81
N SER A 101 9.74 3.07 12.66
CA SER A 101 9.66 4.47 12.24
C SER A 101 11.00 5.20 12.23
N LYS A 102 11.97 4.79 13.09
CA LYS A 102 13.24 5.48 13.19
C LYS A 102 14.34 4.55 13.69
N ILE A 103 15.54 4.69 13.11
CA ILE A 103 16.76 4.06 13.59
C ILE A 103 17.83 5.15 13.77
N ILE A 104 18.51 5.17 14.92
CA ILE A 104 19.64 6.05 15.18
C ILE A 104 20.85 5.21 15.57
N VAL A 105 21.98 5.41 14.89
CA VAL A 105 23.27 4.87 15.27
C VAL A 105 23.98 5.91 16.14
N HIS A 106 24.57 5.46 17.25
CA HIS A 106 25.30 6.35 18.14
C HIS A 106 26.48 7.00 17.41
N PRO A 107 26.67 8.33 17.47
CA PRO A 107 27.69 9.04 16.68
C PRO A 107 29.13 8.70 17.02
N GLU A 108 29.40 8.09 18.18
CA GLU A 108 30.74 7.73 18.66
C GLU A 108 30.95 6.23 18.83
N ASP A 109 29.89 5.38 18.76
CA ASP A 109 29.96 3.93 18.93
C ASP A 109 29.04 3.20 17.93
N PRO A 110 29.58 2.59 16.87
CA PRO A 110 28.79 1.90 15.86
C PRO A 110 28.06 0.65 16.36
N ASN A 111 28.37 0.18 17.56
CA ASN A 111 27.68 -0.97 18.16
C ASN A 111 26.43 -0.56 18.94
N THR A 112 26.29 0.72 19.28
CA THR A 112 25.11 1.23 19.98
C THR A 112 24.12 1.80 18.96
N VAL A 113 22.91 1.20 18.92
CA VAL A 113 21.84 1.59 18.01
C VAL A 113 20.51 1.58 18.75
N TRP A 114 19.68 2.59 18.46
CA TRP A 114 18.30 2.68 18.94
C TRP A 114 17.30 2.48 17.80
N VAL A 115 16.22 1.78 18.08
CA VAL A 115 15.14 1.50 17.14
C VAL A 115 13.81 1.90 17.76
N ALA A 116 13.12 2.84 17.12
CA ALA A 116 11.75 3.22 17.45
C ALA A 116 10.77 2.29 16.72
N SER A 117 10.12 1.42 17.46
CA SER A 117 9.13 0.47 16.96
C SER A 117 7.72 0.90 17.33
N GLN A 118 6.88 1.11 16.31
CA GLN A 118 5.46 1.39 16.51
C GLN A 118 4.69 0.12 16.91
N GLY A 119 5.21 -1.06 16.58
CA GLY A 119 4.54 -2.35 16.76
C GLY A 119 3.39 -2.58 15.79
N PRO A 120 2.70 -3.72 15.89
CA PRO A 120 1.57 -4.06 15.03
C PRO A 120 0.47 -3.00 15.03
N LEU A 121 -0.07 -2.72 13.84
CA LEU A 121 -1.22 -1.81 13.70
C LEU A 121 -2.54 -2.51 14.05
N TRP A 122 -2.63 -3.81 13.74
CA TRP A 122 -3.84 -4.60 13.70
C TRP A 122 -4.04 -5.52 14.91
N SER A 123 -3.06 -5.59 15.81
CA SER A 123 -3.09 -6.46 16.99
C SER A 123 -2.37 -5.85 18.19
N PRO A 124 -2.63 -6.36 19.41
CA PRO A 124 -1.87 -5.98 20.61
C PRO A 124 -0.47 -6.58 20.61
N GLY A 125 0.38 -6.08 21.50
CA GLY A 125 1.69 -6.65 21.80
C GLY A 125 2.69 -6.51 20.65
N GLY A 126 3.34 -7.59 20.28
CA GLY A 126 4.49 -7.57 19.40
C GLY A 126 5.72 -6.91 20.02
N GLU A 127 6.67 -6.49 19.20
CA GLU A 127 7.86 -5.77 19.65
C GLU A 127 7.62 -4.25 19.50
N ARG A 128 6.91 -3.66 20.48
CA ARG A 128 6.57 -2.22 20.58
C ARG A 128 7.51 -1.51 21.55
N GLY A 129 7.78 -0.25 21.31
CA GLY A 129 8.54 0.61 22.20
C GLY A 129 9.86 1.06 21.62
N LEU A 130 10.82 1.39 22.47
CA LEU A 130 12.15 1.76 22.06
C LEU A 130 13.14 0.66 22.40
N PHE A 131 13.78 0.12 21.40
CA PHE A 131 14.79 -0.92 21.55
C PHE A 131 16.19 -0.33 21.44
N LYS A 132 17.12 -0.82 22.27
CA LYS A 132 18.54 -0.46 22.26
C LYS A 132 19.40 -1.71 22.15
N THR A 133 20.42 -1.66 21.31
CA THR A 133 21.53 -2.61 21.28
C THR A 133 22.82 -1.90 21.66
N THR A 134 23.80 -2.64 22.20
CA THR A 134 25.17 -2.20 22.46
C THR A 134 26.19 -3.20 21.92
N ASP A 135 25.73 -4.14 21.07
CA ASP A 135 26.55 -5.21 20.50
C ASP A 135 26.39 -5.32 18.96
N GLY A 136 25.99 -4.21 18.32
CA GLY A 136 25.80 -4.12 16.88
C GLY A 136 24.60 -4.89 16.39
N GLY A 137 23.52 -4.94 17.18
CA GLY A 137 22.25 -5.55 16.81
C GLY A 137 22.17 -7.06 17.00
N LYS A 138 23.12 -7.68 17.72
CA LYS A 138 23.03 -9.11 18.06
C LYS A 138 21.97 -9.38 19.11
N THR A 139 21.81 -8.46 20.06
CA THR A 139 20.76 -8.49 21.09
C THR A 139 20.09 -7.12 21.22
N TRP A 140 18.79 -7.14 21.55
CA TRP A 140 17.99 -5.95 21.73
C TRP A 140 17.35 -5.94 23.13
N LYS A 141 17.31 -4.76 23.76
CA LYS A 141 16.60 -4.55 25.02
C LYS A 141 15.55 -3.47 24.82
N ASN A 142 14.29 -3.77 25.16
CA ASN A 142 13.24 -2.75 25.22
C ASN A 142 13.53 -1.81 26.40
N LYS A 143 13.76 -0.55 26.13
CA LYS A 143 14.12 0.50 27.09
C LYS A 143 12.99 1.47 27.39
N LEU A 144 11.95 1.49 26.55
CA LEU A 144 10.74 2.26 26.76
C LEU A 144 9.54 1.41 26.37
N ASP A 145 9.05 0.63 27.31
CA ASP A 145 7.85 -0.18 27.21
C ASP A 145 6.72 0.50 28.00
N ILE A 146 5.59 0.74 27.35
CA ILE A 146 4.48 1.52 27.93
C ILE A 146 3.27 0.62 28.18
N ASN A 147 2.74 0.01 27.13
CA ASN A 147 1.66 -1.00 27.17
C ASN A 147 1.54 -1.70 25.82
N GLU A 148 0.70 -2.73 25.75
CA GLU A 148 0.49 -3.57 24.56
C GLU A 148 -0.06 -2.84 23.32
N TRP A 149 -0.52 -1.60 23.44
CA TRP A 149 -1.09 -0.79 22.36
C TRP A 149 -0.24 0.42 21.96
N THR A 150 0.85 0.67 22.71
CA THR A 150 1.65 1.90 22.56
C THR A 150 3.07 1.58 22.10
N GLY A 151 3.44 2.06 20.93
CA GLY A 151 4.81 2.02 20.42
C GLY A 151 5.49 3.39 20.45
N VAL A 152 6.70 3.47 19.90
CA VAL A 152 7.45 4.72 19.71
C VAL A 152 7.43 5.06 18.23
N THR A 153 6.97 6.29 17.91
CA THR A 153 6.77 6.76 16.53
C THR A 153 7.86 7.74 16.07
N ASP A 154 8.55 8.39 17.02
CA ASP A 154 9.62 9.32 16.66
C ASP A 154 10.72 9.32 17.73
N LEU A 155 11.96 9.58 17.30
CA LEU A 155 13.16 9.58 18.13
C LEU A 155 14.16 10.60 17.61
N VAL A 156 14.66 11.47 18.50
CA VAL A 156 15.73 12.42 18.17
C VAL A 156 16.82 12.37 19.23
N ILE A 157 18.06 12.61 18.80
CA ILE A 157 19.26 12.66 19.65
C ILE A 157 19.81 14.07 19.71
N ASP A 158 20.30 14.50 20.85
CA ASP A 158 21.01 15.76 20.99
C ASP A 158 22.35 15.69 20.23
N PRO A 159 22.56 16.53 19.20
CA PRO A 159 23.77 16.47 18.37
C PRO A 159 25.05 16.83 19.10
N THR A 160 24.93 17.43 20.29
CA THR A 160 26.08 17.84 21.12
C THR A 160 26.33 16.90 22.30
N ASN A 161 25.34 16.05 22.65
CA ASN A 161 25.46 15.11 23.75
C ASN A 161 24.66 13.83 23.46
N PRO A 162 25.28 12.79 22.92
CA PRO A 162 24.59 11.57 22.50
C PRO A 162 23.95 10.77 23.66
N ASN A 163 24.23 11.11 24.93
CA ASN A 163 23.53 10.54 26.07
C ASN A 163 22.12 11.11 26.25
N VAL A 164 21.80 12.23 25.59
CA VAL A 164 20.48 12.86 25.67
C VAL A 164 19.64 12.51 24.43
N LEU A 165 18.54 11.82 24.67
CA LEU A 165 17.58 11.45 23.62
C LEU A 165 16.16 11.85 24.02
N TYR A 166 15.34 12.06 23.01
CA TYR A 166 13.91 12.36 23.16
C TYR A 166 13.10 11.41 22.29
N ALA A 167 11.99 10.89 22.81
CA ALA A 167 11.12 9.95 22.12
C ALA A 167 9.66 10.39 22.22
N ALA A 168 8.91 10.17 21.13
CA ALA A 168 7.46 10.30 21.09
C ALA A 168 6.81 8.92 21.03
N SER A 169 5.93 8.61 21.98
CA SER A 169 5.12 7.40 21.93
C SER A 169 3.77 7.66 21.26
N TRP A 170 3.17 6.60 20.73
CA TRP A 170 1.86 6.66 20.10
C TRP A 170 1.04 5.41 20.41
N GLN A 171 -0.11 5.60 21.06
CA GLN A 171 -1.10 4.56 21.29
C GLN A 171 -2.06 4.53 20.11
N LYS A 172 -2.14 3.39 19.42
CA LYS A 172 -3.00 3.23 18.24
C LYS A 172 -3.49 1.81 18.08
N HIS A 173 -4.65 1.66 17.46
CA HIS A 173 -5.14 0.37 16.96
C HIS A 173 -6.12 0.59 15.81
N ARG A 174 -6.04 -0.25 14.80
CA ARG A 174 -6.93 -0.27 13.65
C ARG A 174 -7.47 -1.67 13.42
N ASN A 175 -8.74 -1.78 13.03
CA ASN A 175 -9.35 -3.00 12.49
C ASN A 175 -10.04 -2.71 11.14
N VAL A 176 -10.78 -3.66 10.58
CA VAL A 176 -11.49 -3.48 9.31
C VAL A 176 -12.48 -2.31 9.35
N ALA A 177 -13.12 -2.09 10.47
CA ALA A 177 -14.23 -1.14 10.63
C ALA A 177 -13.80 0.22 11.17
N ALA A 178 -12.75 0.29 12.01
CA ALA A 178 -12.48 1.45 12.83
C ALA A 178 -10.99 1.72 13.09
N LEU A 179 -10.67 2.98 13.46
CA LEU A 179 -9.35 3.42 13.89
C LEU A 179 -9.46 4.25 15.17
N ILE A 180 -8.64 3.91 16.17
CA ILE A 180 -8.31 4.79 17.28
C ILE A 180 -6.86 5.21 17.13
N GLY A 181 -6.61 6.51 16.95
CA GLY A 181 -5.31 7.10 16.69
C GLY A 181 -4.68 7.83 17.88
N GLY A 182 -5.09 7.52 19.10
CA GLY A 182 -4.54 8.16 20.30
C GLY A 182 -4.98 7.49 21.59
N GLY A 183 -4.39 7.95 22.71
CA GLY A 183 -4.74 7.41 24.02
C GLY A 183 -3.81 7.84 25.13
N PRO A 184 -4.02 7.35 26.38
CA PRO A 184 -3.24 7.75 27.56
C PRO A 184 -1.76 7.32 27.50
N GLY A 185 -1.42 6.35 26.65
CA GLY A 185 -0.03 5.92 26.43
C GLY A 185 0.79 6.89 25.58
N THR A 186 0.15 7.81 24.86
CA THR A 186 0.84 8.78 24.01
C THR A 186 1.44 9.91 24.85
N SER A 187 2.75 10.12 24.76
CA SER A 187 3.48 11.17 25.45
C SER A 187 4.87 11.42 24.86
N LEU A 188 5.56 12.44 25.41
CA LEU A 188 6.98 12.70 25.15
C LEU A 188 7.83 12.22 26.31
N TYR A 189 9.00 11.69 25.99
CA TYR A 189 9.96 11.15 26.95
C TYR A 189 11.36 11.69 26.68
N LYS A 190 12.18 11.74 27.74
CA LYS A 190 13.58 12.11 27.68
C LYS A 190 14.43 11.09 28.41
N SER A 191 15.58 10.76 27.85
CA SER A 191 16.68 10.07 28.50
C SER A 191 17.88 11.00 28.61
N VAL A 192 18.69 10.81 29.64
CA VAL A 192 19.96 11.53 29.86
C VAL A 192 21.13 10.56 30.08
N ASP A 193 20.92 9.28 29.87
CA ASP A 193 21.87 8.20 30.10
C ASP A 193 22.00 7.26 28.88
N GLY A 194 21.92 7.83 27.70
CA GLY A 194 22.05 7.07 26.45
C GLY A 194 20.87 6.13 26.18
N GLY A 195 19.67 6.48 26.65
CA GLY A 195 18.45 5.71 26.42
C GLY A 195 18.26 4.51 27.36
N ASP A 196 19.00 4.43 28.47
CA ASP A 196 18.81 3.34 29.41
C ASP A 196 17.62 3.55 30.35
N ASN A 197 17.32 4.80 30.72
CA ASN A 197 16.16 5.18 31.50
C ASN A 197 15.44 6.37 30.86
N TRP A 198 14.11 6.41 30.99
CA TRP A 198 13.25 7.40 30.36
C TRP A 198 12.31 8.05 31.37
N SER A 199 12.14 9.36 31.26
CA SER A 199 11.23 10.16 32.07
C SER A 199 10.25 10.93 31.18
N LYS A 200 8.97 11.00 31.57
CA LYS A 200 7.98 11.83 30.88
C LYS A 200 8.36 13.32 30.97
N ILE A 201 8.17 14.04 29.87
CA ILE A 201 8.44 15.48 29.77
C ILE A 201 7.17 16.20 29.28
N ASP A 202 6.08 16.12 30.02
CA ASP A 202 4.74 16.58 29.65
C ASP A 202 4.33 17.94 30.28
N LYS A 203 5.23 18.60 31.05
CA LYS A 203 4.93 19.90 31.69
C LYS A 203 4.66 20.98 30.64
N GLY A 204 3.40 21.44 30.59
CA GLY A 204 2.93 22.43 29.61
C GLY A 204 2.24 21.82 28.39
N LEU A 205 2.25 20.49 28.23
CA LEU A 205 1.41 19.78 27.27
C LEU A 205 -0.01 19.56 27.80
N PRO A 206 -1.00 19.32 26.92
CA PRO A 206 -2.36 18.98 27.33
C PRO A 206 -2.40 17.72 28.18
N ARG A 207 -3.31 17.72 29.18
CA ARG A 207 -3.56 16.55 30.05
C ARG A 207 -4.51 15.53 29.40
N SER A 208 -5.26 15.94 28.38
CA SER A 208 -6.12 15.06 27.60
C SER A 208 -5.33 14.00 26.85
N ASN A 209 -6.00 12.94 26.38
CA ASN A 209 -5.41 11.99 25.47
C ASN A 209 -4.87 12.70 24.23
N LYS A 210 -3.73 12.23 23.77
CA LYS A 210 -3.03 12.75 22.59
C LYS A 210 -3.00 11.67 21.50
N GLY A 211 -3.07 12.13 20.25
CA GLY A 211 -2.81 11.33 19.07
C GLY A 211 -1.33 11.33 18.69
N LYS A 212 -1.00 11.16 17.41
CA LYS A 212 0.39 11.10 16.94
C LYS A 212 1.15 12.40 17.26
N ILE A 213 2.41 12.28 17.65
CA ILE A 213 3.30 13.40 17.95
C ILE A 213 4.50 13.33 17.01
N GLY A 214 4.71 14.37 16.20
CA GLY A 214 5.95 14.61 15.49
C GLY A 214 6.91 15.43 16.37
N LEU A 215 8.17 15.03 16.42
CA LEU A 215 9.18 15.59 17.32
C LEU A 215 10.42 16.03 16.52
N ALA A 216 10.90 17.25 16.76
CA ALA A 216 12.15 17.73 16.20
C ALA A 216 13.03 18.42 17.26
N ILE A 217 14.35 18.29 17.10
CA ILE A 217 15.35 19.04 17.85
C ILE A 217 16.04 20.04 16.92
N SER A 218 16.29 21.27 17.40
CA SER A 218 17.06 22.22 16.62
C SER A 218 18.54 21.79 16.57
N PRO A 219 19.12 21.55 15.36
CA PRO A 219 20.55 21.22 15.29
C PRO A 219 21.46 22.39 15.65
N MET A 220 20.96 23.62 15.58
CA MET A 220 21.72 24.83 15.92
C MET A 220 21.68 25.18 17.41
N GLN A 221 20.56 24.84 18.08
CA GLN A 221 20.37 25.07 19.51
C GLN A 221 19.67 23.85 20.13
N PRO A 222 20.42 22.81 20.56
CA PRO A 222 19.86 21.53 21.02
C PRO A 222 18.97 21.60 22.26
N ASN A 223 19.02 22.72 23.01
CA ASN A 223 18.08 22.98 24.10
C ASN A 223 16.67 23.36 23.59
N VAL A 224 16.51 23.63 22.28
CA VAL A 224 15.23 23.96 21.64
C VAL A 224 14.66 22.72 20.95
N LEU A 225 13.44 22.37 21.35
CA LEU A 225 12.67 21.24 20.79
C LEU A 225 11.33 21.75 20.29
N TYR A 226 10.81 21.09 19.27
CA TYR A 226 9.50 21.32 18.70
C TYR A 226 8.69 20.04 18.71
N ALA A 227 7.39 20.13 19.00
CA ALA A 227 6.47 19.01 18.96
C ALA A 227 5.15 19.38 18.31
N ALA A 228 4.77 18.68 17.26
CA ALA A 228 3.45 18.77 16.65
C ALA A 228 2.57 17.68 17.28
N VAL A 229 1.58 18.08 18.07
CA VAL A 229 0.75 17.18 18.90
C VAL A 229 -0.66 17.14 18.37
N GLU A 230 -1.10 15.95 17.95
CA GLU A 230 -2.50 15.72 17.64
C GLU A 230 -3.33 15.69 18.92
N LEU A 231 -4.50 16.33 18.87
CA LEU A 231 -5.50 16.36 19.91
C LEU A 231 -6.83 15.79 19.38
N ASP A 232 -7.83 15.70 20.24
CA ASP A 232 -9.14 15.16 19.89
C ASP A 232 -9.81 15.94 18.74
N LYS A 233 -10.67 15.24 17.98
CA LYS A 233 -11.53 15.79 16.90
C LYS A 233 -10.72 16.50 15.79
N ARG A 234 -9.61 15.92 15.36
CA ARG A 234 -8.72 16.50 14.35
C ARG A 234 -8.15 17.88 14.72
N ALA A 235 -8.24 18.28 16.00
CA ALA A 235 -7.52 19.42 16.52
C ALA A 235 -6.06 19.06 16.74
N GLY A 236 -5.21 20.07 16.92
CA GLY A 236 -3.82 19.87 17.28
C GLY A 236 -3.17 21.17 17.68
N ALA A 237 -1.92 21.07 18.05
CA ALA A 237 -1.11 22.24 18.38
C ALA A 237 0.39 21.95 18.22
N VAL A 238 1.14 22.97 17.85
CA VAL A 238 2.60 22.94 17.88
C VAL A 238 3.09 23.55 19.18
N TYR A 239 3.98 22.84 19.85
CA TYR A 239 4.63 23.23 21.09
C TYR A 239 6.12 23.41 20.87
N ARG A 240 6.71 24.33 21.64
CA ARG A 240 8.15 24.57 21.67
C ARG A 240 8.68 24.51 23.11
N SER A 241 9.80 23.86 23.31
CA SER A 241 10.58 23.90 24.54
C SER A 241 11.90 24.64 24.32
N ASN A 242 12.30 25.50 25.25
CA ASN A 242 13.57 26.22 25.22
C ASN A 242 14.55 25.72 26.29
N ASN A 243 14.22 24.64 26.96
CA ASN A 243 14.94 24.12 28.12
C ASN A 243 15.07 22.60 28.09
N SER A 244 15.38 22.07 26.92
CA SER A 244 15.64 20.64 26.71
C SER A 244 14.49 19.74 27.21
N GLY A 245 13.23 20.12 26.91
CA GLY A 245 12.03 19.38 27.29
C GLY A 245 11.57 19.62 28.74
N GLY A 246 12.23 20.49 29.51
CA GLY A 246 11.83 20.78 30.91
C GLY A 246 10.45 21.43 31.04
N SER A 247 10.00 22.13 30.00
CA SER A 247 8.62 22.64 29.88
C SER A 247 8.31 22.98 28.41
N TRP A 248 7.03 22.92 28.08
CA TRP A 248 6.50 23.19 26.74
C TRP A 248 5.58 24.40 26.73
N LYS A 249 5.70 25.23 25.71
CA LYS A 249 4.83 26.36 25.44
C LYS A 249 4.11 26.13 24.12
N LYS A 250 2.77 26.27 24.13
CA LYS A 250 1.97 26.25 22.90
C LYS A 250 2.32 27.44 22.03
N MET A 251 2.57 27.18 20.76
CA MET A 251 2.94 28.18 19.75
C MET A 251 1.75 28.51 18.84
N SER A 252 1.06 27.48 18.31
CA SER A 252 -0.10 27.62 17.41
C SER A 252 -1.04 26.43 17.55
N ASP A 253 -2.24 26.53 16.92
CA ASP A 253 -3.19 25.42 16.78
C ASP A 253 -3.00 24.61 15.49
N THR A 254 -1.77 24.53 14.99
CA THR A 254 -1.45 23.84 13.74
C THR A 254 -1.35 22.33 13.96
N VAL A 255 -1.92 21.58 13.02
CA VAL A 255 -1.89 20.11 12.97
C VAL A 255 -1.89 19.67 11.51
N SER A 256 -1.37 18.48 11.22
CA SER A 256 -1.53 17.88 9.90
C SER A 256 -3.01 17.69 9.57
N GLY A 257 -3.44 18.28 8.46
CA GLY A 257 -4.81 18.21 7.95
C GLY A 257 -5.01 17.08 6.95
N GLY A 258 -6.00 17.22 6.09
CA GLY A 258 -6.30 16.26 5.03
C GLY A 258 -6.63 14.87 5.58
N THR A 259 -5.85 13.87 5.19
CA THR A 259 -5.99 12.48 5.66
C THR A 259 -5.77 12.35 7.17
N GLY A 260 -4.91 13.20 7.76
CA GLY A 260 -4.74 13.36 9.20
C GLY A 260 -3.42 12.83 9.75
N PRO A 261 -3.18 13.10 11.06
CA PRO A 261 -1.90 12.80 11.69
C PRO A 261 -1.51 11.32 11.71
N HIS A 262 -2.47 10.40 11.64
CA HIS A 262 -2.17 8.96 11.55
C HIS A 262 -1.37 8.60 10.28
N TYR A 263 -1.39 9.46 9.27
CA TYR A 263 -0.72 9.29 7.99
C TYR A 263 0.50 10.20 7.85
N TYR A 264 0.47 11.40 8.45
CA TYR A 264 1.52 12.41 8.45
C TYR A 264 2.02 12.69 9.87
N GLN A 265 2.33 13.93 10.19
CA GLN A 265 2.70 14.50 11.49
C GLN A 265 4.22 14.48 11.78
N GLU A 266 5.06 13.97 10.89
CA GLU A 266 6.51 14.10 11.01
C GLU A 266 6.89 15.58 11.01
N LEU A 267 7.77 15.95 11.94
CA LEU A 267 8.27 17.32 12.10
C LEU A 267 9.78 17.35 11.87
N VAL A 268 10.22 18.24 10.98
CA VAL A 268 11.63 18.37 10.63
C VAL A 268 12.11 19.80 10.94
N ALA A 269 13.21 19.92 11.68
CA ALA A 269 13.88 21.21 11.91
C ALA A 269 14.94 21.44 10.84
N SER A 270 14.99 22.67 10.29
CA SER A 270 16.00 23.06 9.32
C SER A 270 17.42 22.93 9.91
N PRO A 271 18.38 22.31 9.20
CA PRO A 271 19.77 22.33 9.60
C PRO A 271 20.47 23.66 9.30
N HIS A 272 19.85 24.56 8.52
CA HIS A 272 20.46 25.79 8.02
C HIS A 272 19.89 27.04 8.63
N VAL A 273 18.63 27.04 9.10
CA VAL A 273 17.96 28.23 9.63
C VAL A 273 17.33 27.92 10.98
N PHE A 274 17.75 28.65 12.00
CA PHE A 274 17.20 28.53 13.34
C PHE A 274 15.70 28.89 13.36
N ASP A 275 14.90 28.13 14.12
CA ASP A 275 13.44 28.28 14.23
C ASP A 275 12.65 28.04 12.92
N LYS A 276 13.30 27.61 11.83
CA LYS A 276 12.60 27.13 10.64
C LYS A 276 12.28 25.64 10.79
N ILE A 277 10.98 25.30 10.74
CA ILE A 277 10.47 23.92 10.89
C ILE A 277 9.48 23.59 9.79
N TYR A 278 9.41 22.31 9.45
CA TYR A 278 8.56 21.75 8.41
C TYR A 278 7.67 20.64 9.02
N LEU A 279 6.36 20.79 8.88
CA LEU A 279 5.39 19.77 9.30
C LEU A 279 4.89 19.04 8.06
N MET A 280 5.19 17.73 7.99
CA MET A 280 4.72 16.86 6.91
C MET A 280 3.19 16.77 6.93
N ASN A 281 2.61 16.87 5.74
CA ASN A 281 1.17 16.95 5.55
C ASN A 281 0.85 16.69 4.06
N VAL A 282 -0.43 16.68 3.66
CA VAL A 282 -0.84 16.74 2.24
C VAL A 282 -0.04 17.81 1.51
N ARG A 283 0.00 19.03 2.05
CA ARG A 283 0.96 20.09 1.63
C ARG A 283 1.81 20.46 2.83
N VAL A 284 3.13 20.45 2.66
CA VAL A 284 4.04 20.76 3.75
C VAL A 284 3.74 22.12 4.34
N LEU A 285 3.64 22.20 5.66
CA LEU A 285 3.47 23.44 6.39
C LEU A 285 4.83 23.89 6.94
N VAL A 286 5.20 25.15 6.68
CA VAL A 286 6.49 25.73 7.06
C VAL A 286 6.27 26.85 8.07
N SER A 287 7.11 26.90 9.09
CA SER A 287 7.20 28.00 10.03
C SER A 287 8.63 28.51 10.09
N ASP A 288 8.83 29.82 10.03
CA ASP A 288 10.13 30.49 10.18
C ASP A 288 10.30 31.12 11.58
N ASP A 289 9.36 30.92 12.50
CA ASP A 289 9.32 31.57 13.81
C ASP A 289 9.07 30.59 14.98
N GLY A 290 9.52 29.34 14.80
CA GLY A 290 9.47 28.29 15.81
C GLY A 290 8.06 27.80 16.10
N GLY A 291 7.20 27.78 15.10
CA GLY A 291 5.85 27.19 15.15
C GLY A 291 4.74 28.16 15.55
N LYS A 292 4.98 29.47 15.57
CA LYS A 292 3.91 30.46 15.87
C LYS A 292 2.99 30.66 14.68
N ASN A 293 3.57 30.82 13.49
CA ASN A 293 2.85 31.02 12.25
C ASN A 293 3.29 29.95 11.25
N PHE A 294 2.34 29.45 10.47
CA PHE A 294 2.60 28.48 9.40
C PHE A 294 2.05 29.00 8.07
N TYR A 295 2.78 28.72 7.02
CA TYR A 295 2.36 28.88 5.63
C TYR A 295 2.58 27.60 4.86
N THR A 296 1.85 27.43 3.76
CA THR A 296 2.02 26.26 2.89
C THR A 296 3.26 26.45 2.02
N MET A 297 4.14 25.43 1.99
CA MET A 297 5.29 25.38 1.08
C MET A 297 4.82 25.50 -0.38
N SER A 298 5.63 26.10 -1.24
CA SER A 298 5.37 26.05 -2.68
C SER A 298 5.50 24.62 -3.18
N GLU A 299 4.41 24.08 -3.74
CA GLU A 299 4.34 22.71 -4.26
C GLU A 299 3.92 22.69 -5.73
N ARG A 300 4.22 23.75 -6.45
CA ARG A 300 3.97 23.82 -7.88
C ARG A 300 4.79 22.75 -8.60
N GLN A 301 4.14 21.93 -9.42
CA GLN A 301 4.73 20.82 -10.16
C GLN A 301 5.27 19.68 -9.28
N LYS A 302 4.78 19.55 -8.06
CA LYS A 302 5.09 18.47 -7.15
C LYS A 302 3.81 17.76 -6.70
N HIS A 303 3.86 16.43 -6.55
CA HIS A 303 2.79 15.68 -5.90
C HIS A 303 2.62 16.13 -4.45
N SER A 304 1.40 16.12 -3.97
CA SER A 304 1.07 16.29 -2.55
C SER A 304 1.49 15.06 -1.72
N ASP A 305 1.06 14.98 -0.47
CA ASP A 305 1.21 13.80 0.40
C ASP A 305 2.66 13.49 0.73
N ASN A 306 3.24 14.32 1.62
CA ASN A 306 4.65 14.35 1.93
C ASN A 306 4.99 13.52 3.17
N HIS A 307 6.04 12.67 3.09
CA HIS A 307 6.43 11.75 4.16
C HIS A 307 7.87 11.93 4.64
N SER A 308 8.79 12.28 3.76
CA SER A 308 10.20 12.49 4.13
C SER A 308 10.76 13.78 3.53
N LEU A 309 11.65 14.44 4.27
CA LEU A 309 12.36 15.64 3.83
C LEU A 309 13.81 15.57 4.26
N THR A 310 14.71 15.68 3.31
CA THR A 310 16.15 15.57 3.53
C THR A 310 16.87 16.75 2.88
N PHE A 311 17.92 17.22 3.54
CA PHE A 311 18.74 18.36 3.12
C PHE A 311 20.17 17.91 2.81
N LYS A 312 20.90 18.69 2.00
CA LYS A 312 22.35 18.60 1.92
C LYS A 312 22.97 19.46 3.02
N ALA A 313 24.06 18.99 3.59
CA ALA A 313 24.70 19.67 4.72
C ALA A 313 25.26 21.05 4.36
N ASN A 314 25.72 21.24 3.13
CA ASN A 314 26.43 22.43 2.67
C ASN A 314 25.64 23.28 1.69
N ASP A 315 24.38 22.94 1.41
CA ASP A 315 23.53 23.70 0.47
C ASP A 315 22.17 24.02 1.10
N PRO A 316 21.97 25.26 1.58
CA PRO A 316 20.73 25.67 2.22
C PRO A 316 19.52 25.76 1.27
N ASN A 317 19.76 25.76 -0.04
CA ASN A 317 18.71 25.84 -1.04
C ASN A 317 18.26 24.47 -1.51
N TYR A 318 18.99 23.39 -1.15
CA TYR A 318 18.71 22.06 -1.61
C TYR A 318 17.74 21.31 -0.70
N MET A 319 16.71 20.72 -1.30
CA MET A 319 15.75 19.83 -0.64
C MET A 319 15.49 18.60 -1.50
N LEU A 320 15.39 17.44 -0.85
CA LEU A 320 14.93 16.19 -1.45
C LEU A 320 13.74 15.70 -0.64
N ILE A 321 12.59 15.53 -1.29
CA ILE A 321 11.34 15.19 -0.62
C ILE A 321 10.75 13.91 -1.21
N GLY A 322 10.27 13.02 -0.34
CA GLY A 322 9.53 11.83 -0.66
C GLY A 322 8.02 12.03 -0.45
N THR A 323 7.24 11.65 -1.46
CA THR A 323 5.78 11.79 -1.50
C THR A 323 5.10 10.49 -1.91
N ASP A 324 3.76 10.45 -1.96
CA ASP A 324 3.00 9.33 -2.53
C ASP A 324 3.14 9.23 -4.07
N GLY A 325 3.56 10.32 -4.73
CA GLY A 325 3.89 10.35 -6.17
C GLY A 325 5.35 10.05 -6.51
N GLY A 326 6.22 9.81 -5.53
CA GLY A 326 7.65 9.57 -5.76
C GLY A 326 8.56 10.65 -5.15
N ILE A 327 9.71 10.87 -5.77
CA ILE A 327 10.77 11.74 -5.27
C ILE A 327 10.79 13.04 -6.05
N TYR A 328 10.96 14.16 -5.34
CA TYR A 328 11.12 15.49 -5.92
C TYR A 328 12.35 16.20 -5.34
N GLU A 329 13.06 16.92 -6.20
CA GLU A 329 14.31 17.60 -5.91
C GLU A 329 14.12 19.11 -6.13
N SER A 330 14.49 19.94 -5.15
CA SER A 330 14.52 21.41 -5.26
C SER A 330 15.93 21.91 -5.05
N PHE A 331 16.31 22.94 -5.83
CA PHE A 331 17.61 23.63 -5.78
C PHE A 331 17.48 25.11 -5.39
N ASP A 332 16.28 25.55 -5.02
CA ASP A 332 15.91 26.95 -4.82
C ASP A 332 14.99 27.18 -3.60
N ASP A 333 15.25 26.44 -2.51
CA ASP A 333 14.47 26.50 -1.24
C ASP A 333 12.96 26.34 -1.49
N SER A 334 12.57 25.30 -2.25
CA SER A 334 11.19 24.94 -2.59
C SER A 334 10.45 25.87 -3.58
N ALA A 335 11.11 26.81 -4.21
CA ALA A 335 10.44 27.66 -5.21
C ALA A 335 10.01 26.87 -6.46
N SER A 336 10.80 25.86 -6.84
CA SER A 336 10.48 24.91 -7.92
C SER A 336 10.92 23.48 -7.58
N TRP A 337 10.31 22.50 -8.27
CA TRP A 337 10.54 21.08 -8.04
C TRP A 337 10.78 20.31 -9.33
N LYS A 338 11.79 19.45 -9.30
CA LYS A 338 12.11 18.49 -10.36
C LYS A 338 11.67 17.10 -9.94
N PHE A 339 10.82 16.48 -10.72
CA PHE A 339 10.39 15.09 -10.51
C PHE A 339 11.47 14.10 -10.92
N VAL A 340 11.71 13.08 -10.10
CA VAL A 340 12.59 11.94 -10.40
C VAL A 340 11.73 10.80 -10.97
N GLY A 341 11.50 10.82 -12.28
CA GLY A 341 10.47 10.03 -12.95
C GLY A 341 10.87 8.62 -13.37
N ASN A 342 12.09 8.13 -13.04
CA ASN A 342 12.63 6.87 -13.54
C ASN A 342 12.66 5.72 -12.53
N LEU A 343 11.82 5.80 -11.47
CA LEU A 343 11.63 4.73 -10.52
C LEU A 343 10.31 3.99 -10.80
N PRO A 344 10.32 2.66 -11.03
CA PRO A 344 9.11 1.88 -11.30
C PRO A 344 8.43 1.46 -9.98
N LEU A 345 7.74 2.39 -9.32
CA LEU A 345 7.21 2.24 -7.97
C LEU A 345 5.69 2.35 -7.88
N THR A 346 4.97 2.21 -8.98
CA THR A 346 3.52 2.36 -9.00
C THR A 346 2.82 1.30 -8.16
N GLN A 347 1.87 1.72 -7.31
CA GLN A 347 1.10 0.89 -6.41
C GLN A 347 -0.29 0.62 -7.02
N PHE A 348 -0.42 -0.45 -7.80
CA PHE A 348 -1.70 -0.84 -8.40
C PHE A 348 -2.56 -1.63 -7.43
N TYR A 349 -3.84 -1.25 -7.32
CA TYR A 349 -4.87 -2.00 -6.59
C TYR A 349 -5.47 -3.12 -7.45
N LYS A 350 -5.98 -2.75 -8.63
CA LYS A 350 -6.68 -3.63 -9.54
C LYS A 350 -6.27 -3.33 -10.99
N LEU A 351 -6.51 -4.31 -11.87
CA LEU A 351 -6.23 -4.16 -13.29
C LEU A 351 -7.37 -4.71 -14.17
N ALA A 352 -7.38 -4.26 -15.42
CA ALA A 352 -8.13 -4.85 -16.50
C ALA A 352 -7.27 -4.87 -17.77
N VAL A 353 -7.60 -5.76 -18.70
CA VAL A 353 -7.02 -5.81 -20.05
C VAL A 353 -8.12 -5.76 -21.07
N ASP A 354 -7.89 -5.08 -22.20
CA ASP A 354 -8.85 -5.02 -23.30
C ASP A 354 -8.52 -6.02 -24.41
N ASP A 355 -9.31 -5.97 -25.47
CA ASP A 355 -9.16 -6.80 -26.66
C ASP A 355 -8.71 -5.99 -27.90
N ALA A 356 -8.06 -4.83 -27.68
CA ALA A 356 -7.58 -3.97 -28.77
C ALA A 356 -6.61 -4.73 -29.71
N GLU A 357 -6.68 -4.41 -30.98
CA GLU A 357 -5.83 -5.02 -32.02
C GLU A 357 -4.90 -3.96 -32.66
N PRO A 358 -3.68 -4.33 -33.03
CA PRO A 358 -3.07 -5.66 -32.88
C PRO A 358 -2.50 -5.92 -31.48
N PHE A 359 -2.38 -4.87 -30.63
CA PHE A 359 -1.86 -4.97 -29.28
C PHE A 359 -2.94 -4.52 -28.29
N TYR A 360 -3.13 -5.30 -27.25
CA TYR A 360 -4.08 -4.95 -26.18
C TYR A 360 -3.51 -3.89 -25.25
N ASN A 361 -4.39 -3.21 -24.51
CA ASN A 361 -4.01 -2.28 -23.46
C ASN A 361 -4.22 -2.89 -22.07
N ILE A 362 -3.42 -2.39 -21.13
CA ILE A 362 -3.48 -2.70 -19.71
C ILE A 362 -3.94 -1.44 -18.98
N TYR A 363 -4.95 -1.58 -18.13
CA TYR A 363 -5.49 -0.52 -17.30
C TYR A 363 -5.32 -0.86 -15.85
N GLY A 364 -4.92 0.09 -15.01
CA GLY A 364 -4.78 -0.16 -13.58
C GLY A 364 -5.09 1.06 -12.74
N GLY A 365 -5.87 0.84 -11.68
CA GLY A 365 -6.13 1.83 -10.66
C GLY A 365 -5.00 1.86 -9.63
N THR A 366 -4.55 3.06 -9.29
CA THR A 366 -3.40 3.26 -8.40
C THR A 366 -3.78 4.06 -7.18
N GLN A 367 -3.13 3.77 -6.06
CA GLN A 367 -3.21 4.66 -4.92
C GLN A 367 -2.58 6.02 -5.26
N ASP A 368 -3.32 7.09 -5.02
CA ASP A 368 -2.92 8.49 -5.13
C ASP A 368 -2.50 8.98 -6.54
N ASN A 369 -2.43 8.10 -7.55
CA ASN A 369 -1.86 8.39 -8.85
C ASN A 369 -2.77 8.03 -10.03
N ASN A 370 -4.08 8.16 -9.88
CA ASN A 370 -5.11 8.02 -10.90
C ASN A 370 -5.36 6.55 -11.35
N THR A 371 -6.24 6.35 -12.32
CA THR A 371 -6.29 5.14 -13.15
C THR A 371 -5.48 5.38 -14.41
N GLN A 372 -4.49 4.51 -14.65
CA GLN A 372 -3.56 4.59 -15.77
C GLN A 372 -3.92 3.57 -16.82
N GLY A 373 -3.68 3.90 -18.10
CA GLY A 373 -3.82 3.00 -19.25
C GLY A 373 -2.57 3.05 -20.13
N GLY A 374 -2.21 1.94 -20.74
CA GLY A 374 -1.10 1.88 -21.67
C GLY A 374 -1.03 0.55 -22.43
N PRO A 375 -0.33 0.51 -23.60
CA PRO A 375 -0.30 -0.65 -24.47
C PRO A 375 0.59 -1.75 -23.91
N SER A 376 0.24 -3.01 -24.20
CA SER A 376 1.10 -4.18 -23.91
C SER A 376 2.32 -4.25 -24.85
N ARG A 377 2.23 -3.63 -26.02
CA ARG A 377 3.27 -3.57 -27.05
C ARG A 377 3.04 -2.36 -27.96
N THR A 378 4.10 -1.89 -28.66
CA THR A 378 4.00 -0.81 -29.64
C THR A 378 4.65 -1.21 -30.96
N PHE A 379 4.39 -0.45 -32.03
CA PHE A 379 5.12 -0.57 -33.29
C PHE A 379 6.51 0.06 -33.27
N GLU A 380 6.86 0.79 -32.24
CA GLU A 380 8.12 1.51 -32.15
C GLU A 380 9.30 0.56 -31.84
N TYR A 381 10.42 0.75 -32.55
CA TYR A 381 11.66 0.01 -32.31
C TYR A 381 12.17 0.20 -30.87
N SER A 382 12.02 1.41 -30.32
CA SER A 382 12.40 1.77 -28.96
C SER A 382 11.49 1.20 -27.87
N GLY A 383 10.39 0.54 -28.22
CA GLY A 383 9.46 -0.08 -27.29
C GLY A 383 8.41 0.86 -26.74
N ILE A 384 7.96 0.64 -25.51
CA ILE A 384 6.91 1.40 -24.84
C ILE A 384 7.56 2.57 -24.11
N SER A 385 7.18 3.81 -24.43
CA SER A 385 7.63 5.01 -23.74
C SER A 385 6.57 5.53 -22.77
N ASN A 386 6.96 6.44 -21.90
CA ASN A 386 6.02 7.11 -20.98
C ASN A 386 4.95 7.93 -21.71
N SER A 387 5.18 8.36 -22.96
CA SER A 387 4.18 9.03 -23.79
C SER A 387 3.05 8.12 -24.29
N HIS A 388 3.20 6.80 -24.21
CA HIS A 388 2.14 5.84 -24.52
C HIS A 388 1.18 5.62 -23.34
N TRP A 389 1.54 6.07 -22.14
CA TRP A 389 0.69 5.98 -20.97
C TRP A 389 -0.19 7.21 -20.86
N PHE A 390 -1.44 7.00 -20.46
CA PHE A 390 -2.42 8.05 -20.31
C PHE A 390 -3.25 7.87 -19.03
N VAL A 391 -3.76 8.98 -18.50
CA VAL A 391 -4.69 8.97 -17.38
C VAL A 391 -6.09 8.71 -17.88
N VAL A 392 -6.73 7.67 -17.36
CA VAL A 392 -8.11 7.29 -17.69
C VAL A 392 -9.10 8.04 -16.80
N LEU A 393 -8.83 8.09 -15.49
CA LEU A 393 -9.67 8.78 -14.49
C LEU A 393 -8.81 9.30 -13.35
N GLY A 394 -9.08 10.51 -12.86
CA GLY A 394 -8.39 11.12 -11.73
C GLY A 394 -8.83 10.56 -10.37
N GLY A 395 -8.03 10.80 -9.33
CA GLY A 395 -8.24 10.38 -7.94
C GLY A 395 -7.45 9.13 -7.56
N ASP A 396 -7.78 8.49 -6.43
CA ASP A 396 -7.27 7.15 -6.14
C ASP A 396 -8.00 6.18 -7.06
N GLY A 397 -7.31 5.68 -8.08
CA GLY A 397 -7.88 4.73 -9.01
C GLY A 397 -8.06 3.36 -8.34
N HIS A 398 -9.17 2.68 -8.65
CA HIS A 398 -9.43 1.34 -8.14
C HIS A 398 -9.63 0.33 -9.27
N GLN A 399 -10.71 -0.43 -9.26
CA GLN A 399 -10.94 -1.46 -10.25
C GLN A 399 -11.38 -0.85 -11.59
N PRO A 400 -10.57 -0.88 -12.66
CA PRO A 400 -11.05 -0.67 -14.01
C PRO A 400 -11.79 -1.92 -14.51
N ALA A 401 -12.62 -1.75 -15.55
CA ALA A 401 -13.23 -2.86 -16.26
C ALA A 401 -13.37 -2.52 -17.76
N THR A 402 -13.28 -3.55 -18.60
CA THR A 402 -13.35 -3.45 -20.06
C THR A 402 -14.52 -4.26 -20.58
N GLU A 403 -15.10 -3.84 -21.70
CA GLU A 403 -16.12 -4.63 -22.38
C GLU A 403 -15.47 -5.73 -23.22
N PRO A 404 -15.86 -7.00 -23.08
CA PRO A 404 -15.40 -8.08 -23.95
C PRO A 404 -15.65 -7.77 -25.43
N GLY A 405 -14.58 -7.79 -26.24
CA GLY A 405 -14.64 -7.54 -27.69
C GLY A 405 -14.88 -6.08 -28.09
N ASN A 406 -14.87 -5.14 -27.15
CA ASN A 406 -15.03 -3.71 -27.42
C ASN A 406 -14.01 -2.87 -26.63
N PRO A 407 -12.83 -2.56 -27.20
CA PRO A 407 -11.79 -1.80 -26.51
C PRO A 407 -12.10 -0.31 -26.39
N ASP A 408 -13.15 0.18 -27.03
CA ASP A 408 -13.49 1.60 -27.06
C ASP A 408 -14.19 2.09 -25.78
N ILE A 409 -14.73 1.17 -24.97
CA ILE A 409 -15.46 1.50 -23.75
C ILE A 409 -14.74 0.94 -22.53
N ILE A 410 -14.42 1.83 -21.59
CA ILE A 410 -13.74 1.51 -20.32
C ILE A 410 -14.57 2.03 -19.15
N TYR A 411 -14.65 1.25 -18.11
CA TYR A 411 -15.15 1.68 -16.81
C TYR A 411 -13.96 1.89 -15.89
N ALA A 412 -13.88 3.06 -15.27
CA ALA A 412 -12.88 3.36 -14.26
C ALA A 412 -13.55 4.00 -13.05
N GLN A 413 -13.03 3.71 -11.87
CA GLN A 413 -13.55 4.30 -10.66
C GLN A 413 -12.43 4.91 -9.81
N SER A 414 -12.77 5.97 -9.11
CA SER A 414 -12.02 6.48 -7.97
C SER A 414 -12.64 5.98 -6.65
N GLN A 415 -12.07 6.37 -5.54
CA GLN A 415 -12.46 5.92 -4.20
C GLN A 415 -13.96 6.07 -3.93
N GLN A 416 -14.52 5.16 -3.12
CA GLN A 416 -15.92 5.18 -2.69
C GLN A 416 -16.94 5.05 -3.84
N GLY A 417 -16.59 4.27 -4.87
CA GLY A 417 -17.51 3.93 -5.94
C GLY A 417 -17.85 5.06 -6.93
N TYR A 418 -17.02 6.08 -7.02
CA TYR A 418 -17.15 7.11 -8.06
C TYR A 418 -16.73 6.52 -9.41
N ILE A 419 -17.66 5.84 -10.07
CA ILE A 419 -17.45 5.16 -11.35
C ILE A 419 -17.87 6.02 -12.53
N ASN A 420 -17.02 6.03 -13.58
CA ASN A 420 -17.30 6.62 -14.89
C ASN A 420 -17.20 5.56 -15.99
N ARG A 421 -18.07 5.70 -17.01
CA ARG A 421 -17.88 5.09 -18.31
C ARG A 421 -17.13 6.07 -19.20
N ILE A 422 -16.05 5.62 -19.83
CA ILE A 422 -15.19 6.42 -20.69
C ILE A 422 -15.23 5.84 -22.11
N ASP A 423 -15.53 6.70 -23.09
CA ASP A 423 -15.39 6.39 -24.51
C ASP A 423 -13.98 6.79 -24.96
N MET A 424 -13.15 5.80 -25.26
CA MET A 424 -11.75 5.99 -25.63
C MET A 424 -11.57 6.61 -27.01
N THR A 425 -12.60 6.60 -27.85
CA THR A 425 -12.54 7.17 -29.21
C THR A 425 -12.57 8.70 -29.20
N ASN A 426 -13.19 9.30 -28.20
CA ASN A 426 -13.40 10.75 -28.12
C ASN A 426 -13.04 11.35 -26.73
N GLY A 427 -12.77 10.52 -25.71
CA GLY A 427 -12.43 10.93 -24.35
C GLY A 427 -13.64 11.39 -23.51
N GLU A 428 -14.87 11.12 -23.94
CA GLU A 428 -16.07 11.43 -23.14
C GLU A 428 -16.12 10.55 -21.90
N ALA A 429 -16.31 11.17 -20.73
CA ALA A 429 -16.46 10.48 -19.46
C ALA A 429 -17.81 10.82 -18.83
N VAL A 430 -18.63 9.80 -18.60
CA VAL A 430 -19.97 9.94 -18.00
C VAL A 430 -20.00 9.23 -16.66
N SER A 431 -20.42 9.93 -15.60
CA SER A 431 -20.65 9.30 -14.31
C SER A 431 -21.85 8.35 -14.38
N VAL A 432 -21.61 7.09 -14.04
CA VAL A 432 -22.62 6.02 -14.10
C VAL A 432 -22.82 5.35 -12.73
N ARG A 433 -22.51 6.05 -11.64
CA ARG A 433 -22.65 5.54 -10.27
C ARG A 433 -24.12 5.25 -9.94
N PRO A 434 -24.47 4.03 -9.44
CA PRO A 434 -25.80 3.77 -8.93
C PRO A 434 -26.09 4.66 -7.71
N GLN A 435 -27.36 5.02 -7.53
CA GLN A 435 -27.81 5.86 -6.43
C GLN A 435 -29.10 5.28 -5.84
N GLU A 436 -29.27 5.47 -4.55
CA GLU A 436 -30.51 5.15 -3.85
C GLU A 436 -31.67 6.00 -4.37
N GLY A 437 -32.88 5.43 -4.33
CA GLY A 437 -34.12 6.15 -4.60
C GLY A 437 -34.51 7.06 -3.42
N ILE A 438 -35.51 7.92 -3.67
CA ILE A 438 -36.14 8.71 -2.60
C ILE A 438 -36.74 7.73 -1.58
N ASP A 439 -36.48 7.94 -0.31
CA ASP A 439 -36.94 7.08 0.80
C ASP A 439 -36.23 5.70 0.90
N GLU A 440 -35.20 5.46 0.12
CA GLU A 440 -34.33 4.28 0.29
C GLU A 440 -33.15 4.55 1.25
N PRO A 441 -32.61 3.52 1.92
CA PRO A 441 -31.40 3.66 2.72
C PRO A 441 -30.21 4.14 1.88
N TYR A 442 -29.33 4.94 2.49
CA TYR A 442 -28.10 5.43 1.89
C TYR A 442 -27.23 4.29 1.39
N GLU A 443 -26.67 4.41 0.17
CA GLU A 443 -25.77 3.42 -0.40
C GLU A 443 -24.37 3.49 0.24
N ARG A 444 -23.92 2.35 0.76
CA ARG A 444 -22.58 2.18 1.34
C ARG A 444 -21.61 1.68 0.28
N PHE A 445 -20.72 2.55 -0.17
CA PHE A 445 -19.68 2.21 -1.14
C PHE A 445 -18.38 1.89 -0.41
N ASN A 446 -17.79 0.72 -0.68
CA ASN A 446 -16.44 0.42 -0.23
C ASN A 446 -15.44 1.42 -0.83
N TRP A 447 -14.27 1.54 -0.21
CA TRP A 447 -13.16 2.25 -0.85
C TRP A 447 -12.85 1.64 -2.22
N ASP A 448 -12.88 0.31 -2.30
CA ASP A 448 -12.69 -0.55 -3.47
C ASP A 448 -14.01 -1.24 -3.86
N SER A 449 -15.07 -0.52 -4.23
CA SER A 449 -16.34 -1.13 -4.66
C SER A 449 -16.13 -2.01 -5.89
N PRO A 450 -16.60 -3.28 -5.91
CA PRO A 450 -16.39 -4.16 -7.05
C PRO A 450 -17.29 -3.81 -8.22
N ILE A 451 -16.72 -3.81 -9.43
CA ILE A 451 -17.43 -3.75 -10.71
C ILE A 451 -17.22 -5.03 -11.49
N LEU A 452 -18.24 -5.49 -12.19
CA LEU A 452 -18.19 -6.63 -13.09
C LEU A 452 -18.92 -6.29 -14.38
N VAL A 453 -18.26 -6.50 -15.54
CA VAL A 453 -18.91 -6.51 -16.86
C VAL A 453 -19.30 -7.95 -17.17
N SER A 454 -20.56 -8.18 -17.53
CA SER A 454 -21.07 -9.52 -17.83
C SER A 454 -20.38 -10.14 -19.04
N TYR A 455 -20.13 -11.44 -18.96
CA TYR A 455 -19.64 -12.22 -20.09
C TYR A 455 -20.74 -12.58 -21.10
N HIS A 456 -22.00 -12.53 -20.66
CA HIS A 456 -23.16 -12.89 -21.48
C HIS A 456 -23.70 -11.71 -22.28
N ASP A 457 -23.60 -10.51 -21.72
CA ASP A 457 -23.90 -9.24 -22.41
C ASP A 457 -22.91 -8.16 -22.01
N PRO A 458 -22.01 -7.69 -22.90
CA PRO A 458 -21.02 -6.65 -22.61
C PRO A 458 -21.60 -5.31 -22.13
N LYS A 459 -22.89 -5.05 -22.37
CA LYS A 459 -23.58 -3.84 -21.88
C LYS A 459 -24.12 -4.01 -20.45
N ARG A 460 -24.17 -5.24 -19.96
CA ARG A 460 -24.62 -5.55 -18.60
C ARG A 460 -23.49 -5.35 -17.60
N LEU A 461 -23.77 -4.57 -16.56
CA LEU A 461 -22.85 -4.33 -15.46
C LEU A 461 -23.45 -4.79 -14.15
N TYR A 462 -22.59 -5.24 -13.26
CA TYR A 462 -22.91 -5.40 -11.86
C TYR A 462 -21.99 -4.53 -11.01
N PHE A 463 -22.53 -3.92 -9.95
CA PHE A 463 -21.80 -3.05 -9.05
C PHE A 463 -22.18 -3.34 -7.59
N GLY A 464 -21.16 -3.44 -6.69
CA GLY A 464 -21.36 -3.78 -5.29
C GLY A 464 -21.34 -2.55 -4.38
N THR A 465 -22.41 -2.42 -3.58
CA THR A 465 -22.52 -1.51 -2.42
C THR A 465 -22.75 -2.37 -1.18
N GLN A 466 -23.77 -2.14 -0.32
CA GLN A 466 -24.29 -3.18 0.59
C GLN A 466 -25.18 -4.19 -0.14
N ARG A 467 -25.59 -3.85 -1.35
CA ARG A 467 -26.41 -4.68 -2.24
C ARG A 467 -25.75 -4.79 -3.62
N VAL A 468 -26.27 -5.64 -4.47
CA VAL A 468 -25.81 -5.79 -5.86
C VAL A 468 -26.76 -5.01 -6.78
N TRP A 469 -26.18 -4.11 -7.53
CA TRP A 469 -26.84 -3.36 -8.59
C TRP A 469 -26.55 -4.00 -9.94
N ARG A 470 -27.55 -4.02 -10.84
CA ARG A 470 -27.43 -4.48 -12.23
C ARG A 470 -27.91 -3.40 -13.20
N SER A 471 -27.14 -3.15 -14.23
CA SER A 471 -27.49 -2.31 -15.37
C SER A 471 -27.49 -3.17 -16.63
N GLU A 472 -28.46 -2.93 -17.54
CA GLU A 472 -28.53 -3.57 -18.85
C GLU A 472 -28.09 -2.63 -19.99
N ASN A 473 -27.65 -1.41 -19.65
CA ASN A 473 -27.41 -0.34 -20.62
C ASN A 473 -26.16 0.49 -20.27
N ARG A 474 -25.06 -0.18 -19.91
CA ARG A 474 -23.76 0.46 -19.64
C ARG A 474 -23.78 1.46 -18.47
N GLY A 475 -24.68 1.27 -17.49
CA GLY A 475 -24.79 2.13 -16.33
C GLY A 475 -25.70 3.36 -16.50
N ASP A 476 -26.40 3.52 -17.62
CA ASP A 476 -27.37 4.61 -17.82
C ASP A 476 -28.58 4.48 -16.87
N SER A 477 -28.93 3.26 -16.48
CA SER A 477 -29.89 2.98 -15.42
C SER A 477 -29.52 1.73 -14.65
N TRP A 478 -29.96 1.66 -13.39
CA TRP A 478 -29.64 0.58 -12.48
C TRP A 478 -30.87 0.02 -11.78
N THR A 479 -30.85 -1.28 -11.54
CA THR A 479 -31.84 -2.00 -10.73
C THR A 479 -31.12 -2.79 -9.65
N ALA A 480 -31.55 -2.68 -8.39
CA ALA A 480 -31.04 -3.52 -7.34
C ALA A 480 -31.57 -4.95 -7.53
N VAL A 481 -30.64 -5.91 -7.62
CA VAL A 481 -30.95 -7.35 -7.76
C VAL A 481 -30.72 -8.12 -6.46
N SER A 482 -30.57 -7.39 -5.35
CA SER A 482 -30.52 -7.96 -4.00
C SER A 482 -31.06 -6.96 -2.97
N GLY A 483 -31.39 -7.43 -1.79
CA GLY A 483 -31.47 -6.62 -0.57
C GLY A 483 -30.05 -6.34 -0.02
N ASP A 484 -29.96 -5.90 1.23
CA ASP A 484 -28.68 -5.77 1.95
C ASP A 484 -28.09 -7.19 2.17
N LEU A 485 -26.90 -7.42 1.61
CA LEU A 485 -26.20 -8.71 1.67
C LEU A 485 -25.23 -8.81 2.85
N THR A 486 -25.12 -7.78 3.66
CA THR A 486 -24.15 -7.65 4.74
C THR A 486 -24.71 -8.07 6.10
N LYS A 487 -23.96 -7.91 7.18
CA LYS A 487 -24.44 -8.03 8.56
C LYS A 487 -25.11 -6.75 9.07
N ASP A 488 -24.78 -5.61 8.47
CA ASP A 488 -25.24 -4.26 8.87
C ASP A 488 -24.90 -3.93 10.34
N GLU A 489 -23.69 -4.23 10.77
CA GLU A 489 -23.22 -4.01 12.14
C GLU A 489 -22.79 -2.56 12.37
N GLU A 490 -23.16 -1.98 13.53
CA GLU A 490 -22.65 -0.66 13.94
C GLU A 490 -21.14 -0.75 14.22
N ARG A 491 -20.32 -0.12 13.37
CA ARG A 491 -18.86 -0.21 13.42
C ARG A 491 -18.22 0.19 14.75
N LEU A 492 -18.78 1.20 15.42
CA LEU A 492 -18.21 1.71 16.67
C LEU A 492 -18.59 0.84 17.89
N SER A 493 -19.51 -0.12 17.72
CA SER A 493 -19.82 -1.13 18.73
C SER A 493 -18.87 -2.32 18.71
N LEU A 494 -18.06 -2.48 17.64
CA LEU A 494 -17.08 -3.55 17.54
C LEU A 494 -15.92 -3.31 18.52
N PRO A 495 -15.39 -4.37 19.15
CA PRO A 495 -14.24 -4.24 20.04
C PRO A 495 -12.99 -3.73 19.31
N ILE A 496 -12.36 -2.72 19.90
CA ILE A 496 -11.05 -2.22 19.48
C ILE A 496 -10.20 -1.94 20.74
N MET A 497 -8.90 -2.21 20.70
CA MET A 497 -8.05 -2.26 21.90
C MET A 497 -8.62 -3.19 23.00
N GLY A 498 -9.15 -4.37 22.60
CA GLY A 498 -9.63 -5.41 23.50
C GLY A 498 -10.99 -5.15 24.15
N ARG A 499 -11.70 -4.07 23.81
CA ARG A 499 -13.03 -3.75 24.39
C ARG A 499 -13.85 -2.85 23.48
N VAL A 500 -15.17 -2.82 23.69
CA VAL A 500 -16.03 -1.77 23.13
C VAL A 500 -15.64 -0.43 23.77
N GLN A 501 -15.43 0.57 22.94
CA GLN A 501 -14.93 1.87 23.35
C GLN A 501 -16.05 2.90 23.50
N SER A 502 -15.79 3.92 24.32
CA SER A 502 -16.66 5.10 24.43
C SER A 502 -16.46 6.03 23.22
N PHE A 503 -17.48 6.81 22.89
CA PHE A 503 -17.40 7.91 21.93
C PHE A 503 -16.44 9.02 22.33
N ASP A 504 -16.02 9.07 23.60
CA ASP A 504 -15.02 10.03 24.12
C ASP A 504 -13.58 9.66 23.78
N ASN A 505 -13.34 8.50 23.15
CA ASN A 505 -12.02 8.11 22.69
C ASN A 505 -11.61 8.88 21.43
N ALA A 506 -10.29 8.85 21.16
CA ALA A 506 -9.70 9.49 19.99
C ALA A 506 -10.00 8.68 18.70
N TRP A 507 -11.28 8.59 18.34
CA TRP A 507 -11.73 8.01 17.09
C TRP A 507 -11.30 8.86 15.90
N ASP A 508 -10.68 8.27 14.92
CA ASP A 508 -10.42 8.92 13.64
C ASP A 508 -11.43 8.49 12.57
N VAL A 509 -12.68 9.02 12.69
CA VAL A 509 -13.78 8.69 11.78
C VAL A 509 -13.48 9.03 10.31
N TYR A 510 -12.63 10.04 10.05
CA TYR A 510 -12.27 10.43 8.68
C TYR A 510 -11.27 9.46 8.04
N ALA A 511 -10.50 8.75 8.86
CA ALA A 511 -9.56 7.75 8.39
C ALA A 511 -10.17 6.37 8.21
N MET A 512 -11.41 6.17 8.65
CA MET A 512 -12.13 4.91 8.51
C MET A 512 -12.63 4.71 7.09
N SER A 513 -12.59 3.46 6.60
CA SER A 513 -13.28 3.07 5.37
C SER A 513 -14.77 2.87 5.64
N THR A 514 -15.61 2.93 4.61
CA THR A 514 -16.98 2.44 4.71
C THR A 514 -16.95 0.94 5.01
N TYR A 515 -17.82 0.49 5.89
CA TYR A 515 -17.92 -0.89 6.36
C TYR A 515 -19.32 -1.45 6.11
N ASN A 516 -19.50 -2.78 6.18
CA ASN A 516 -20.70 -3.50 5.76
C ASN A 516 -20.98 -3.28 4.27
N THR A 517 -20.03 -3.71 3.43
CA THR A 517 -20.08 -3.52 1.99
C THR A 517 -19.67 -4.80 1.25
N VAL A 518 -20.17 -4.93 0.02
CA VAL A 518 -19.71 -5.96 -0.91
C VAL A 518 -18.29 -5.61 -1.38
N THR A 519 -17.38 -6.56 -1.31
CA THR A 519 -15.97 -6.43 -1.66
C THR A 519 -15.56 -7.23 -2.89
N SER A 520 -16.36 -8.24 -3.26
CA SER A 520 -16.09 -9.05 -4.44
C SER A 520 -17.39 -9.54 -5.07
N LEU A 521 -17.41 -9.57 -6.40
CA LEU A 521 -18.50 -10.08 -7.23
C LEU A 521 -17.96 -11.05 -8.29
N SER A 522 -18.76 -12.08 -8.62
CA SER A 522 -18.45 -12.98 -9.71
C SER A 522 -19.73 -13.47 -10.39
N GLU A 523 -19.74 -13.49 -11.72
CA GLU A 523 -20.76 -14.12 -12.56
C GLU A 523 -20.19 -15.42 -13.14
N SER A 524 -20.99 -16.48 -13.20
CA SER A 524 -20.61 -17.67 -13.94
C SER A 524 -20.56 -17.38 -15.44
N ARG A 525 -19.51 -17.86 -16.11
CA ARG A 525 -19.42 -17.75 -17.57
C ARG A 525 -20.30 -18.74 -18.32
N ILE A 526 -20.85 -19.73 -17.63
CA ILE A 526 -21.67 -20.81 -18.20
C ILE A 526 -23.16 -20.49 -18.08
N ASP A 527 -23.57 -19.90 -16.94
CA ASP A 527 -24.96 -19.58 -16.64
C ASP A 527 -25.06 -18.18 -16.03
N GLU A 528 -25.68 -17.26 -16.74
CA GLU A 528 -25.86 -15.85 -16.36
C GLU A 528 -26.69 -15.65 -15.08
N ASN A 529 -27.44 -16.70 -14.64
CA ASN A 529 -28.25 -16.63 -13.43
C ASN A 529 -27.44 -16.93 -12.16
N ILE A 530 -26.19 -17.38 -12.31
CA ILE A 530 -25.32 -17.71 -11.15
C ILE A 530 -24.40 -16.53 -10.84
N LEU A 531 -24.64 -15.92 -9.68
CA LEU A 531 -23.81 -14.82 -9.15
C LEU A 531 -23.33 -15.15 -7.75
N TYR A 532 -22.14 -14.67 -7.42
CA TYR A 532 -21.54 -14.74 -6.08
C TYR A 532 -21.17 -13.34 -5.59
N ALA A 533 -21.40 -13.07 -4.32
CA ALA A 533 -21.01 -11.85 -3.63
C ALA A 533 -20.30 -12.15 -2.31
N GLY A 534 -19.24 -11.41 -2.01
CA GLY A 534 -18.54 -11.49 -0.73
C GLY A 534 -18.44 -10.10 -0.09
N THR A 535 -18.42 -10.04 1.27
CA THR A 535 -18.46 -8.79 2.02
C THR A 535 -17.27 -8.60 2.97
N ASP A 536 -17.03 -7.35 3.39
CA ASP A 536 -15.98 -6.98 4.34
C ASP A 536 -16.33 -7.31 5.81
N ASP A 537 -17.55 -7.69 6.07
CA ASP A 537 -18.04 -8.16 7.38
C ASP A 537 -18.23 -9.68 7.46
N GLY A 538 -17.71 -10.43 6.46
CA GLY A 538 -17.62 -11.88 6.52
C GLY A 538 -18.89 -12.61 6.12
N ILE A 539 -19.58 -12.15 5.07
CA ILE A 539 -20.71 -12.85 4.46
C ILE A 539 -20.34 -13.27 3.05
N ILE A 540 -20.73 -14.49 2.69
CA ILE A 540 -20.74 -15.01 1.33
C ILE A 540 -22.20 -15.25 0.95
N GLN A 541 -22.61 -14.72 -0.18
CA GLN A 541 -23.94 -14.94 -0.72
C GLN A 541 -23.86 -15.36 -2.20
N TYR A 542 -24.78 -16.21 -2.60
CA TYR A 542 -24.90 -16.62 -4.00
C TYR A 542 -26.35 -16.77 -4.43
N THR A 543 -26.59 -16.57 -5.70
CA THR A 543 -27.88 -16.77 -6.36
C THR A 543 -27.72 -17.73 -7.54
N ARG A 544 -28.81 -18.39 -7.94
CA ARG A 544 -28.91 -19.24 -9.13
C ARG A 544 -30.11 -18.90 -10.00
N ASP A 545 -30.75 -17.76 -9.75
CA ASP A 545 -31.93 -17.28 -10.44
C ASP A 545 -31.81 -15.78 -10.83
N GLY A 546 -30.57 -15.32 -11.06
CA GLY A 546 -30.30 -13.96 -11.52
C GLY A 546 -30.50 -12.88 -10.46
N GLY A 547 -30.56 -13.26 -9.17
CA GLY A 547 -30.70 -12.35 -8.04
C GLY A 547 -32.10 -12.31 -7.44
N GLU A 548 -33.05 -13.14 -7.89
CA GLU A 548 -34.39 -13.21 -7.27
C GLU A 548 -34.33 -13.73 -5.83
N ASN A 549 -33.48 -14.75 -5.62
CA ASN A 549 -33.23 -15.34 -4.29
C ASN A 549 -31.74 -15.46 -4.02
N TRP A 550 -31.30 -15.05 -2.82
CA TRP A 550 -29.92 -15.16 -2.37
C TRP A 550 -29.78 -16.13 -1.20
N THR A 551 -28.82 -17.04 -1.32
CA THR A 551 -28.44 -17.96 -0.24
C THR A 551 -27.28 -17.39 0.54
N LYS A 552 -27.45 -17.20 1.84
CA LYS A 552 -26.47 -16.59 2.76
C LYS A 552 -25.67 -17.65 3.51
N MET A 553 -24.35 -17.43 3.59
CA MET A 553 -23.43 -18.18 4.43
C MET A 553 -22.48 -17.20 5.15
N THR A 554 -22.17 -17.46 6.42
CA THR A 554 -21.13 -16.72 7.14
C THR A 554 -19.78 -17.43 6.99
N VAL A 555 -18.69 -16.66 7.00
CA VAL A 555 -17.33 -17.19 6.78
C VAL A 555 -16.88 -18.17 7.87
N ASP A 556 -17.43 -18.10 9.08
CA ASP A 556 -17.15 -19.04 10.17
C ASP A 556 -17.74 -20.44 9.97
N ASN A 557 -18.61 -20.62 8.97
CA ASN A 557 -19.02 -21.93 8.49
C ASN A 557 -17.94 -22.64 7.65
N LEU A 558 -16.89 -21.89 7.23
CA LEU A 558 -15.74 -22.46 6.54
C LEU A 558 -14.74 -23.04 7.56
N PRO A 559 -14.14 -24.21 7.29
CA PRO A 559 -13.29 -24.90 8.25
C PRO A 559 -12.12 -24.05 8.75
N GLY A 560 -12.09 -23.77 10.07
CA GLY A 560 -10.99 -23.06 10.72
C GLY A 560 -10.91 -21.54 10.45
N THR A 561 -11.98 -20.96 9.93
CA THR A 561 -12.05 -19.53 9.60
C THR A 561 -12.62 -18.72 10.77
N PRO A 562 -11.98 -17.61 11.19
CA PRO A 562 -12.55 -16.68 12.15
C PRO A 562 -13.77 -15.94 11.59
N SER A 563 -14.76 -15.65 12.44
CA SER A 563 -15.95 -14.87 12.07
C SER A 563 -15.69 -13.42 11.66
N SER A 564 -14.48 -12.93 11.97
CA SER A 564 -13.99 -11.59 11.61
C SER A 564 -13.31 -11.53 10.24
N ALA A 565 -13.08 -12.68 9.59
CA ALA A 565 -12.46 -12.69 8.27
C ALA A 565 -13.42 -12.06 7.23
N PHE A 566 -12.86 -11.29 6.30
CA PHE A 566 -13.62 -10.70 5.20
C PHE A 566 -13.26 -11.35 3.85
N VAL A 567 -14.14 -11.19 2.86
CA VAL A 567 -13.95 -11.77 1.54
C VAL A 567 -13.09 -10.84 0.67
N ASN A 568 -11.87 -11.28 0.32
CA ASN A 568 -11.01 -10.57 -0.62
C ASN A 568 -11.41 -10.83 -2.08
N ASP A 569 -11.69 -12.10 -2.40
CA ASP A 569 -12.06 -12.49 -3.76
C ASP A 569 -12.99 -13.70 -3.75
N ILE A 570 -13.96 -13.70 -4.65
CA ILE A 570 -14.83 -14.85 -4.93
C ILE A 570 -14.91 -15.03 -6.43
N LYS A 571 -14.77 -16.28 -6.91
CA LYS A 571 -14.76 -16.62 -8.32
C LYS A 571 -15.60 -17.84 -8.61
N ALA A 572 -16.54 -17.70 -9.54
CA ALA A 572 -17.14 -18.85 -10.20
C ALA A 572 -16.08 -19.52 -11.08
N ASP A 573 -16.06 -20.85 -11.10
CA ASP A 573 -15.21 -21.62 -12.00
C ASP A 573 -15.63 -21.38 -13.47
N LEU A 574 -14.64 -21.31 -14.37
CA LEU A 574 -14.88 -21.01 -15.78
C LEU A 574 -15.44 -22.19 -16.58
N HIS A 575 -15.35 -23.42 -16.04
CA HIS A 575 -15.63 -24.68 -16.73
C HIS A 575 -16.73 -25.52 -16.07
N ASP A 576 -17.12 -25.18 -14.82
CA ASP A 576 -18.14 -25.93 -14.06
C ASP A 576 -19.01 -24.99 -13.21
N THR A 577 -20.33 -25.07 -13.37
CA THR A 577 -21.32 -24.24 -12.65
C THR A 577 -21.45 -24.58 -11.16
N GLU A 578 -20.99 -25.74 -10.73
CA GLU A 578 -21.06 -26.19 -9.34
C GLU A 578 -19.80 -25.85 -8.55
N THR A 579 -18.75 -25.41 -9.26
CA THR A 579 -17.45 -25.07 -8.65
C THR A 579 -17.29 -23.56 -8.50
N ALA A 580 -16.77 -23.15 -7.33
CA ALA A 580 -16.38 -21.78 -7.04
C ALA A 580 -15.22 -21.74 -6.02
N TYR A 581 -14.50 -20.63 -6.00
CA TYR A 581 -13.36 -20.37 -5.13
C TYR A 581 -13.63 -19.14 -4.28
N VAL A 582 -13.17 -19.13 -3.02
CA VAL A 582 -13.23 -17.94 -2.15
C VAL A 582 -11.91 -17.76 -1.41
N LEU A 583 -11.40 -16.52 -1.42
CA LEU A 583 -10.23 -16.08 -0.70
C LEU A 583 -10.66 -15.13 0.42
N LEU A 584 -10.15 -15.37 1.63
CA LEU A 584 -10.47 -14.56 2.79
C LEU A 584 -9.20 -13.95 3.38
N ASP A 585 -9.41 -12.86 4.10
CA ASP A 585 -8.37 -12.10 4.76
C ASP A 585 -8.81 -11.75 6.20
N ASN A 586 -7.92 -11.96 7.16
CA ASN A 586 -8.16 -11.60 8.55
C ASN A 586 -7.00 -10.79 9.17
N HIS A 587 -6.07 -10.25 8.33
CA HIS A 587 -4.93 -9.48 8.84
C HIS A 587 -5.35 -8.24 9.63
N LYS A 588 -6.50 -7.63 9.30
CA LYS A 588 -7.07 -6.46 10.00
C LYS A 588 -7.55 -6.78 11.43
N PHE A 589 -7.39 -8.03 11.85
CA PHE A 589 -7.54 -8.51 13.22
C PHE A 589 -6.28 -9.25 13.71
N GLY A 590 -5.12 -9.02 13.07
CA GLY A 590 -3.83 -9.57 13.45
C GLY A 590 -3.61 -11.04 13.09
N ASP A 591 -4.43 -11.60 12.22
CA ASP A 591 -4.29 -12.99 11.76
C ASP A 591 -3.91 -13.02 10.27
N TYR A 592 -2.69 -13.45 10.00
CA TYR A 592 -2.07 -13.45 8.67
C TYR A 592 -2.07 -14.81 7.97
N LYS A 593 -2.89 -15.77 8.44
CA LYS A 593 -2.98 -17.08 7.81
C LYS A 593 -3.61 -17.01 6.43
N PRO A 594 -3.18 -17.86 5.50
CA PRO A 594 -3.87 -18.00 4.22
C PRO A 594 -5.21 -18.72 4.40
N TYR A 595 -6.28 -18.12 3.89
CA TYR A 595 -7.61 -18.68 3.88
C TYR A 595 -8.13 -18.75 2.45
N MET A 596 -8.27 -19.96 1.91
CA MET A 596 -8.81 -20.20 0.58
C MET A 596 -9.57 -21.51 0.54
N PHE A 597 -10.76 -21.46 -0.07
CA PHE A 597 -11.68 -22.59 -0.10
C PHE A 597 -12.25 -22.79 -1.50
N LYS A 598 -12.55 -24.05 -1.82
CA LYS A 598 -13.22 -24.47 -3.05
C LYS A 598 -14.50 -25.21 -2.70
N THR A 599 -15.56 -24.93 -3.44
CA THR A 599 -16.77 -25.76 -3.50
C THR A 599 -16.85 -26.45 -4.86
N THR A 600 -17.44 -27.66 -4.90
CA THR A 600 -17.74 -28.42 -6.13
C THR A 600 -19.19 -28.91 -6.14
N ASN A 601 -20.05 -28.30 -5.33
CA ASN A 601 -21.45 -28.67 -5.20
C ASN A 601 -22.37 -27.44 -4.98
N GLY A 602 -22.07 -26.37 -5.68
CA GLY A 602 -22.88 -25.15 -5.72
C GLY A 602 -22.93 -24.40 -4.39
N GLY A 603 -21.83 -24.36 -3.63
CA GLY A 603 -21.73 -23.64 -2.38
C GLY A 603 -22.22 -24.38 -1.13
N LYS A 604 -22.70 -25.63 -1.25
CA LYS A 604 -23.24 -26.41 -0.11
C LYS A 604 -22.13 -26.92 0.82
N LYS A 605 -20.94 -27.20 0.29
CA LYS A 605 -19.77 -27.63 1.06
C LYS A 605 -18.51 -27.02 0.49
N TRP A 606 -17.63 -26.54 1.38
CA TRP A 606 -16.36 -25.95 1.04
C TRP A 606 -15.20 -26.72 1.67
N VAL A 607 -14.10 -26.83 0.96
CA VAL A 607 -12.88 -27.48 1.42
C VAL A 607 -11.71 -26.50 1.30
N SER A 608 -10.81 -26.52 2.27
CA SER A 608 -9.59 -25.69 2.21
C SER A 608 -8.65 -26.21 1.13
N ILE A 609 -8.08 -25.28 0.35
CA ILE A 609 -7.14 -25.55 -0.74
C ILE A 609 -5.86 -24.72 -0.60
N THR A 610 -5.31 -24.57 0.59
CA THR A 610 -4.09 -23.77 0.87
C THR A 610 -2.79 -24.57 0.90
N LYS A 611 -2.80 -25.83 0.53
CA LYS A 611 -1.63 -26.72 0.61
C LYS A 611 -0.48 -26.22 -0.27
N GLY A 612 0.69 -25.98 0.32
CA GLY A 612 1.87 -25.43 -0.35
C GLY A 612 2.05 -23.93 -0.17
N ILE A 613 1.08 -23.24 0.46
CA ILE A 613 1.19 -21.82 0.80
C ILE A 613 1.64 -21.69 2.26
N PRO A 614 2.75 -20.99 2.56
CA PRO A 614 3.22 -20.80 3.94
C PRO A 614 2.25 -19.95 4.78
N ASP A 615 2.20 -20.23 6.09
CA ASP A 615 1.58 -19.32 7.06
C ASP A 615 2.20 -17.90 6.97
N GLY A 616 1.39 -16.88 7.23
CA GLY A 616 1.80 -15.48 7.10
C GLY A 616 1.69 -14.93 5.67
N THR A 617 1.10 -15.69 4.74
CA THR A 617 0.91 -15.26 3.35
C THR A 617 -0.54 -14.86 3.12
N LEU A 618 -0.80 -13.56 2.97
CA LEU A 618 -2.14 -13.06 2.59
C LEU A 618 -2.42 -13.35 1.12
N LEU A 619 -3.68 -13.65 0.83
CA LEU A 619 -4.16 -14.02 -0.50
C LEU A 619 -5.04 -12.91 -1.08
N TRP A 620 -4.75 -12.47 -2.31
CA TRP A 620 -5.41 -11.31 -2.89
C TRP A 620 -6.38 -11.63 -4.02
N ARG A 621 -5.95 -12.47 -4.97
CA ARG A 621 -6.70 -12.72 -6.19
C ARG A 621 -6.43 -14.11 -6.73
N ILE A 622 -7.46 -14.80 -7.22
CA ILE A 622 -7.32 -16.05 -7.96
C ILE A 622 -7.86 -15.86 -9.39
N VAL A 623 -7.14 -16.41 -10.38
CA VAL A 623 -7.61 -16.50 -11.76
C VAL A 623 -7.38 -17.89 -12.30
N GLN A 624 -8.32 -18.35 -13.13
CA GLN A 624 -8.29 -19.67 -13.75
C GLN A 624 -7.97 -19.53 -15.23
N ASP A 625 -7.18 -20.46 -15.76
CA ASP A 625 -6.96 -20.56 -17.20
C ASP A 625 -8.26 -20.85 -17.95
N HIS A 626 -8.43 -20.15 -19.06
CA HIS A 626 -9.67 -20.25 -19.86
C HIS A 626 -9.73 -21.50 -20.74
N VAL A 627 -8.67 -22.31 -20.80
CA VAL A 627 -8.58 -23.56 -21.58
C VAL A 627 -8.44 -24.78 -20.69
N ASN A 628 -7.52 -24.75 -19.72
CA ASN A 628 -7.26 -25.86 -18.82
C ASN A 628 -7.84 -25.58 -17.42
N PRO A 629 -8.92 -26.27 -16.99
CA PRO A 629 -9.55 -26.04 -15.69
C PRO A 629 -8.62 -26.27 -14.49
N ASN A 630 -7.56 -27.06 -14.67
CA ASN A 630 -6.63 -27.41 -13.61
C ASN A 630 -5.59 -26.33 -13.32
N LEU A 631 -5.36 -25.39 -14.28
CA LEU A 631 -4.35 -24.34 -14.16
C LEU A 631 -4.95 -23.12 -13.51
N LEU A 632 -4.44 -22.79 -12.31
CA LEU A 632 -4.82 -21.60 -11.53
C LEU A 632 -3.60 -20.75 -11.21
N PHE A 633 -3.79 -19.43 -11.15
CA PHE A 633 -2.82 -18.47 -10.68
C PHE A 633 -3.35 -17.72 -9.47
N LEU A 634 -2.50 -17.48 -8.49
CA LEU A 634 -2.84 -16.86 -7.22
C LEU A 634 -1.90 -15.71 -6.91
N GLY A 635 -2.43 -14.50 -6.80
CA GLY A 635 -1.73 -13.33 -6.32
C GLY A 635 -1.73 -13.29 -4.79
N THR A 636 -0.55 -13.07 -4.21
CA THR A 636 -0.33 -13.07 -2.77
C THR A 636 0.47 -11.85 -2.31
N GLU A 637 0.63 -11.70 -1.00
CA GLU A 637 1.45 -10.64 -0.39
C GLU A 637 2.94 -10.71 -0.79
N TYR A 638 3.44 -11.89 -1.18
CA TYR A 638 4.86 -12.10 -1.48
C TYR A 638 5.12 -12.67 -2.86
N GLY A 639 4.25 -12.38 -3.83
CA GLY A 639 4.38 -12.80 -5.22
C GLY A 639 3.23 -13.68 -5.71
N VAL A 640 3.52 -14.57 -6.65
CA VAL A 640 2.55 -15.42 -7.35
C VAL A 640 2.76 -16.89 -7.00
N TYR A 641 1.67 -17.63 -6.90
CA TYR A 641 1.64 -19.11 -6.85
C TYR A 641 0.85 -19.64 -8.03
N ILE A 642 1.20 -20.85 -8.48
CA ILE A 642 0.47 -21.57 -9.51
C ILE A 642 0.00 -22.92 -8.95
N SER A 643 -1.13 -23.39 -9.45
CA SER A 643 -1.61 -24.76 -9.27
C SER A 643 -1.86 -25.38 -10.63
N LEU A 644 -1.46 -26.64 -10.80
CA LEU A 644 -1.68 -27.46 -11.99
C LEU A 644 -2.75 -28.54 -11.77
N ASP A 645 -3.41 -28.53 -10.63
CA ASP A 645 -4.35 -29.54 -10.15
C ASP A 645 -5.58 -28.92 -9.48
N GLN A 646 -6.06 -27.81 -10.02
CA GLN A 646 -7.29 -27.12 -9.58
C GLN A 646 -7.26 -26.71 -8.10
N GLY A 647 -6.07 -26.37 -7.57
CA GLY A 647 -5.86 -25.85 -6.23
C GLY A 647 -5.49 -26.89 -5.18
N ASP A 648 -5.34 -28.17 -5.54
CA ASP A 648 -4.96 -29.21 -4.58
C ASP A 648 -3.54 -29.04 -4.06
N ASN A 649 -2.63 -28.49 -4.89
CA ASN A 649 -1.26 -28.11 -4.51
C ASN A 649 -0.87 -26.78 -5.16
N TRP A 650 -0.16 -25.93 -4.39
CA TRP A 650 0.33 -24.64 -4.83
C TRP A 650 1.85 -24.57 -4.83
N HIS A 651 2.41 -24.00 -5.88
CA HIS A 651 3.84 -23.83 -6.07
C HIS A 651 4.19 -22.35 -6.27
N LYS A 652 5.19 -21.84 -5.55
CA LYS A 652 5.62 -20.45 -5.73
C LYS A 652 6.22 -20.26 -7.12
N PHE A 653 5.74 -19.24 -7.82
CA PHE A 653 6.17 -18.86 -9.17
C PHE A 653 6.82 -17.48 -9.13
N SER A 654 8.15 -17.41 -9.05
CA SER A 654 8.85 -16.18 -8.66
C SER A 654 10.03 -15.81 -9.55
N ASN A 655 10.34 -16.57 -10.61
CA ASN A 655 11.46 -16.24 -11.48
C ASN A 655 11.20 -14.90 -12.23
N GLY A 656 12.13 -13.94 -12.08
CA GLY A 656 11.97 -12.59 -12.66
C GLY A 656 11.06 -11.64 -11.89
N LEU A 657 10.39 -12.09 -10.81
CA LEU A 657 9.53 -11.25 -9.98
C LEU A 657 10.21 -10.95 -8.63
N PRO A 658 10.26 -9.69 -8.18
CA PRO A 658 10.73 -9.36 -6.84
C PRO A 658 9.74 -9.82 -5.77
N THR A 659 10.15 -9.82 -4.51
CA THR A 659 9.21 -9.95 -3.39
C THR A 659 8.34 -8.70 -3.32
N ILE A 660 7.07 -8.82 -3.71
CA ILE A 660 6.11 -7.73 -3.82
C ILE A 660 4.69 -8.26 -3.74
N PRO A 661 3.73 -7.53 -3.15
CA PRO A 661 2.32 -7.91 -3.22
C PRO A 661 1.80 -7.88 -4.66
N VAL A 662 1.19 -8.98 -5.08
CA VAL A 662 0.45 -9.06 -6.34
C VAL A 662 -1.03 -8.99 -6.00
N ARG A 663 -1.58 -7.78 -6.11
CA ARG A 663 -2.93 -7.46 -5.64
C ARG A 663 -4.02 -7.87 -6.63
N ASP A 664 -3.68 -7.96 -7.90
CA ASP A 664 -4.61 -8.40 -8.93
C ASP A 664 -3.90 -9.11 -10.09
N LEU A 665 -4.66 -9.94 -10.79
CA LEU A 665 -4.24 -10.73 -11.93
C LEU A 665 -5.30 -10.71 -13.01
N ALA A 666 -4.90 -10.59 -14.28
CA ALA A 666 -5.79 -10.80 -15.42
C ALA A 666 -5.12 -11.64 -16.50
N ILE A 667 -5.91 -12.42 -17.22
CA ILE A 667 -5.48 -13.18 -18.38
C ILE A 667 -6.00 -12.48 -19.64
N GLN A 668 -5.09 -12.05 -20.50
CA GLN A 668 -5.44 -11.67 -21.86
C GLN A 668 -5.51 -12.93 -22.73
N LYS A 669 -6.72 -13.31 -23.10
CA LYS A 669 -7.00 -14.66 -23.61
C LYS A 669 -6.46 -14.91 -25.02
N ARG A 670 -6.47 -13.88 -25.91
CA ARG A 670 -5.99 -14.00 -27.29
C ARG A 670 -4.48 -14.28 -27.32
N GLU A 671 -3.74 -13.59 -26.45
CA GLU A 671 -2.28 -13.69 -26.37
C GLU A 671 -1.80 -14.77 -25.40
N ASN A 672 -2.67 -15.29 -24.53
CA ASN A 672 -2.34 -16.13 -23.38
C ASN A 672 -1.36 -15.45 -22.43
N ASP A 673 -1.45 -14.15 -22.29
CA ASP A 673 -0.60 -13.38 -21.39
C ASP A 673 -1.22 -13.32 -19.99
N LEU A 674 -0.39 -13.52 -18.95
CA LEU A 674 -0.78 -13.27 -17.56
C LEU A 674 -0.23 -11.92 -17.12
N VAL A 675 -1.13 -10.98 -16.86
CA VAL A 675 -0.79 -9.63 -16.40
C VAL A 675 -0.96 -9.55 -14.88
N LEU A 676 0.07 -9.01 -14.20
CA LEU A 676 0.13 -8.86 -12.75
C LEU A 676 0.11 -7.39 -12.37
N ALA A 677 -0.80 -7.00 -11.50
CA ALA A 677 -0.79 -5.68 -10.83
C ALA A 677 -0.09 -5.80 -9.49
N THR A 678 1.09 -5.20 -9.36
CA THR A 678 1.84 -5.21 -8.11
C THR A 678 1.59 -3.94 -7.31
N PHE A 679 1.62 -4.07 -5.99
CA PHE A 679 1.48 -2.92 -5.11
C PHE A 679 2.85 -2.36 -4.73
N GLY A 680 3.49 -1.65 -5.71
CA GLY A 680 4.74 -0.95 -5.51
C GLY A 680 5.86 -1.23 -6.52
N ARG A 681 5.64 -2.10 -7.52
CA ARG A 681 6.63 -2.42 -8.58
C ARG A 681 5.99 -2.44 -9.97
N SER A 682 4.94 -1.66 -10.18
CA SER A 682 4.25 -1.50 -11.47
C SER A 682 3.61 -2.81 -11.98
N PHE A 683 3.40 -2.94 -13.29
CA PHE A 683 2.90 -4.16 -13.91
C PHE A 683 4.04 -5.12 -14.27
N TYR A 684 3.71 -6.41 -14.24
CA TYR A 684 4.51 -7.47 -14.86
C TYR A 684 3.61 -8.25 -15.81
N VAL A 685 4.18 -8.70 -16.92
CA VAL A 685 3.49 -9.52 -17.90
C VAL A 685 4.31 -10.80 -18.13
N LEU A 686 3.67 -11.94 -17.93
CA LEU A 686 4.20 -13.23 -18.40
C LEU A 686 3.58 -13.48 -19.77
N ASP A 687 4.39 -13.26 -20.79
CA ASP A 687 4.01 -13.51 -22.19
C ASP A 687 3.81 -15.00 -22.42
N ASP A 688 2.69 -15.35 -23.07
CA ASP A 688 2.36 -16.70 -23.50
C ASP A 688 2.61 -17.78 -22.42
N TYR A 689 1.79 -17.79 -21.38
CA TYR A 689 1.87 -18.82 -20.35
C TYR A 689 1.31 -20.19 -20.80
N SER A 690 0.85 -20.33 -22.05
CA SER A 690 0.23 -21.57 -22.56
C SER A 690 1.07 -22.84 -22.34
N PRO A 691 2.43 -22.79 -22.36
CA PRO A 691 3.26 -23.95 -22.02
C PRO A 691 2.94 -24.57 -20.64
N LEU A 692 2.43 -23.77 -19.69
CA LEU A 692 2.04 -24.30 -18.36
C LEU A 692 0.84 -25.25 -18.41
N ARG A 693 0.02 -25.21 -19.47
CA ARG A 693 -1.09 -26.14 -19.70
C ARG A 693 -0.62 -27.58 -19.91
N ASP A 694 0.58 -27.72 -20.46
CA ASP A 694 1.20 -29.00 -20.84
C ASP A 694 2.24 -29.48 -19.82
N MET A 695 2.34 -28.81 -18.67
CA MET A 695 3.23 -29.23 -17.58
C MET A 695 2.66 -30.42 -16.80
N THR A 696 2.59 -31.59 -17.50
CA THR A 696 2.22 -32.86 -16.91
C THR A 696 3.39 -33.47 -16.14
N GLN A 697 3.11 -34.45 -15.26
CA GLN A 697 4.15 -35.20 -14.56
C GLN A 697 5.14 -35.87 -15.53
N GLU A 698 4.65 -36.32 -16.67
CA GLU A 698 5.48 -36.91 -17.73
C GLU A 698 6.45 -35.85 -18.31
N ASN A 699 5.93 -34.69 -18.71
CA ASN A 699 6.74 -33.61 -19.27
C ASN A 699 7.78 -33.06 -18.30
N LEU A 700 7.47 -33.04 -16.99
CA LEU A 700 8.40 -32.62 -15.94
C LEU A 700 9.57 -33.58 -15.73
N THR A 701 9.45 -34.83 -16.15
CA THR A 701 10.50 -35.88 -16.02
C THR A 701 11.29 -36.11 -17.28
N ASN A 702 10.90 -35.51 -18.42
CA ASN A 702 11.63 -35.62 -19.69
C ASN A 702 12.92 -34.75 -19.67
N ASP A 703 13.96 -35.20 -20.38
CA ASP A 703 15.20 -34.46 -20.53
C ASP A 703 15.04 -33.12 -21.25
N GLY A 704 13.96 -32.93 -22.00
CA GLY A 704 13.58 -31.70 -22.68
C GLY A 704 12.19 -31.81 -23.28
N VAL A 705 11.46 -30.68 -23.31
CA VAL A 705 10.13 -30.55 -23.92
C VAL A 705 10.16 -29.33 -24.82
N ILE A 706 9.62 -29.46 -26.03
CA ILE A 706 9.38 -28.36 -26.96
C ILE A 706 7.87 -28.09 -26.97
N PHE A 707 7.50 -26.87 -26.62
CA PHE A 707 6.11 -26.43 -26.66
C PHE A 707 5.82 -25.78 -28.02
N GLU A 708 4.56 -25.85 -28.45
CA GLU A 708 4.13 -25.16 -29.65
C GLU A 708 4.16 -23.64 -29.40
N PRO A 709 4.90 -22.86 -30.22
CA PRO A 709 4.93 -21.40 -30.07
C PRO A 709 3.62 -20.80 -30.51
N ARG A 710 3.19 -19.72 -29.86
CA ARG A 710 2.03 -18.94 -30.33
C ARG A 710 2.27 -18.35 -31.71
N LYS A 711 1.18 -18.04 -32.42
CA LYS A 711 1.24 -17.36 -33.71
C LYS A 711 1.95 -16.00 -33.55
N ALA A 712 3.06 -15.82 -34.25
CA ALA A 712 3.80 -14.55 -34.25
C ALA A 712 3.13 -13.54 -35.20
N LEU A 713 2.97 -12.30 -34.74
CA LEU A 713 2.49 -11.20 -35.57
C LEU A 713 3.68 -10.54 -36.27
N GLN A 714 3.66 -10.54 -37.62
CA GLN A 714 4.65 -9.79 -38.40
C GLN A 714 4.14 -8.37 -38.66
N PHE A 715 4.94 -7.37 -38.29
CA PHE A 715 4.65 -5.97 -38.54
C PHE A 715 5.93 -5.17 -38.86
N ASN A 716 5.77 -4.01 -39.48
CA ASN A 716 6.88 -3.09 -39.72
C ASN A 716 7.11 -2.24 -38.47
N GLN A 717 8.32 -2.28 -37.95
CA GLN A 717 8.70 -1.40 -36.84
C GLN A 717 8.89 0.04 -37.34
N ILE A 718 8.45 0.98 -36.51
CA ILE A 718 8.63 2.42 -36.76
C ILE A 718 9.98 2.81 -36.13
N TYR A 719 10.87 3.36 -36.95
CA TYR A 719 12.14 3.94 -36.52
C TYR A 719 11.99 5.46 -36.43
N GLY A 720 12.21 6.01 -35.27
CA GLY A 720 12.04 7.42 -35.00
C GLY A 720 11.11 7.56 -33.79
N GLY A 721 11.67 7.97 -32.68
CA GLY A 721 10.93 8.08 -31.43
C GLY A 721 9.81 9.09 -31.57
N THR A 722 8.70 8.81 -30.92
CA THR A 722 7.78 9.84 -30.50
C THR A 722 8.56 10.93 -29.80
N SER A 723 8.43 12.16 -30.28
CA SER A 723 9.00 13.29 -29.57
C SER A 723 8.40 13.28 -28.16
N SER A 724 9.26 13.30 -27.15
CA SER A 724 8.77 13.63 -25.82
C SER A 724 8.09 15.00 -25.90
N ASP A 725 7.01 15.16 -25.20
CA ASP A 725 6.31 16.42 -24.99
C ASP A 725 7.11 17.44 -24.14
N GLY A 726 8.44 17.39 -24.25
CA GLY A 726 9.39 18.28 -23.60
C GLY A 726 9.90 17.81 -22.22
N GLY A 727 9.50 16.61 -21.78
CA GLY A 727 9.97 15.97 -20.57
C GLY A 727 11.08 14.94 -20.79
N GLN A 728 11.45 14.24 -19.73
CA GLN A 728 12.35 13.07 -19.83
C GLN A 728 11.56 11.89 -20.41
N THR A 729 12.16 11.19 -21.39
CA THR A 729 11.53 10.02 -22.00
C THR A 729 12.20 8.75 -21.50
N TYR A 730 11.41 7.82 -21.03
CA TYR A 730 11.82 6.49 -20.57
C TYR A 730 11.17 5.44 -21.45
N TYR A 731 11.89 4.34 -21.71
CA TYR A 731 11.42 3.25 -22.56
C TYR A 731 11.42 1.93 -21.80
N ALA A 732 10.46 1.09 -22.09
CA ALA A 732 10.48 -0.33 -21.78
C ALA A 732 10.55 -1.11 -23.10
N ASP A 733 11.33 -2.18 -23.13
CA ASP A 733 11.44 -3.05 -24.31
C ASP A 733 10.06 -3.65 -24.62
N ASN A 734 9.77 -3.80 -25.91
CA ASN A 734 8.65 -4.64 -26.33
C ASN A 734 8.92 -6.09 -25.91
N PRO A 735 7.87 -6.88 -25.59
CA PRO A 735 8.01 -8.31 -25.38
C PRO A 735 8.79 -8.96 -26.52
N ARG A 736 9.67 -9.89 -26.20
CA ARG A 736 10.41 -10.64 -27.22
C ARG A 736 9.45 -11.46 -28.06
N TYR A 737 9.75 -11.58 -29.32
CA TYR A 737 9.05 -12.53 -30.18
C TYR A 737 9.33 -13.95 -29.68
N GLY A 738 8.27 -14.75 -29.49
CA GLY A 738 8.37 -16.13 -29.01
C GLY A 738 9.08 -17.05 -29.99
#